data_86a94957eb4fffa424cf48e756d6fe9a
#
_entry.id   86a94957eb4fffa424cf48e756d6fe9a
#
_cell.length_a   1.000
_cell.length_b   1.000
_cell.length_c   1.000
_cell.angle_alpha   90.00
_cell.angle_beta   90.00
_cell.angle_gamma   90.00
#
_symmetry.space_group_name_H-M   'P 1'
#
loop_
_entity.id
_entity.type
_entity.pdbx_description
1 polymer ?
#
loop_
_entity_poly.entity_id
_entity_poly.type
_entity_poly.pdbx_seq_one_letter_code
_entity_poly.pdbx_strand_id
1 'polypeptide(L)'
;MRLLSPFCALLAFAALNSVANAQTYDAIVVGSGPGGLVAAEYLSRDPAVSVLILEAGPKSLVTTGGTDAPDYAQGHGLTKFDIPGEYDNTIYNAANEQYRVDWVTDAYMWLGKLVGGCSSINAALYFRPPDSYVTQMQWPFSAAQMVTKMDENEKMHGHTDRPSTDNVWYTQEGYSIVANALKAIGYAERTINDAAARNSKSKTFGHAPFTFKNGKRDSPATAFWGPMSTRSNVKLLTGAKVDYILRASGGKATGVIYNGGTQALLSSRGTVLMAAGALSTPKVLIQSGIGPSAQLNLLNGRNGFAGVSQTAGWVTNANVGRNLFDTNVVFASFSHPQMSSFQYKTKPSWAINQYMNQGFTGPWASSGQTLVSYENYDVQGRTYEFQSTALTNGFGEFYSRTNAFTLSLYVNNPEGRAASGFDGNGNWKAFNEGDAYFGTSRDLAAMQSYAQRTVSAMVAQGATFLSAGSDATSVANWVAANENFITHHFGGSCYASSNTADTRRCADEKMRVIGMTNVFVADASAMRDGTVNPYGFIMYIGREAADQAKSYIAANTGGSSGACTSLENNVDYSGSDVANKPSAAASGCCALCSNTSGCGAFTWTNYNGGTCWLKSGKGTMQSKSGAVSAVLQTTSNPGCSNIEENTDYTGADVGNK
;
A
#
# COMPACT_ATOMS: atom_id res chain seq x y z
N MET A 1 13.94 42.81 67.44
CA MET A 1 13.64 44.18 66.97
C MET A 1 13.78 44.23 65.46
N ARG A 2 12.64 44.57 64.77
CA ARG A 2 12.41 44.82 63.33
C ARG A 2 12.46 43.63 62.35
N LEU A 3 11.24 43.32 61.99
CA LEU A 3 10.75 42.60 60.83
C LEU A 3 11.19 43.23 59.50
N LEU A 4 11.54 42.41 58.49
CA LEU A 4 11.45 42.79 57.09
C LEU A 4 10.82 41.61 56.34
N SER A 5 9.69 41.90 55.75
CA SER A 5 8.86 41.06 54.90
C SER A 5 9.52 40.86 53.51
N PRO A 6 9.43 39.68 52.85
CA PRO A 6 9.75 39.56 51.44
C PRO A 6 8.48 39.74 50.61
N PHE A 7 8.55 40.65 49.64
CA PHE A 7 7.62 40.82 48.53
C PHE A 7 7.63 39.59 47.63
N CYS A 8 6.46 38.95 47.51
CA CYS A 8 6.18 37.98 46.45
C CYS A 8 5.98 38.70 45.13
N ALA A 9 6.94 38.65 44.23
CA ALA A 9 6.73 39.02 42.82
C ALA A 9 6.10 37.84 42.07
N LEU A 10 4.80 37.91 41.77
CA LEU A 10 4.14 37.03 40.79
C LEU A 10 4.63 37.42 39.40
N LEU A 11 5.52 36.57 38.82
CA LEU A 11 5.79 36.56 37.41
C LEU A 11 4.68 35.76 36.71
N ALA A 12 3.72 36.46 36.13
CA ALA A 12 2.77 35.89 35.19
C ALA A 12 3.52 35.58 33.89
N PHE A 13 3.87 34.34 33.66
CA PHE A 13 4.25 33.83 32.33
C PHE A 13 3.00 33.83 31.46
N ALA A 14 2.81 34.84 30.63
CA ALA A 14 1.90 34.79 29.51
C ALA A 14 2.50 33.83 28.48
N ALA A 15 2.05 32.60 28.47
CA ALA A 15 2.29 31.67 27.38
C ALA A 15 1.57 32.23 26.14
N LEU A 16 2.30 32.94 25.29
CA LEU A 16 1.91 33.24 23.93
C LEU A 16 1.86 31.90 23.18
N ASN A 17 0.70 31.26 23.20
CA ASN A 17 0.37 30.22 22.23
C ASN A 17 0.32 30.89 20.85
N SER A 18 1.45 30.93 20.16
CA SER A 18 1.45 31.10 18.72
C SER A 18 0.71 29.89 18.16
N VAL A 19 -0.52 30.09 17.72
CA VAL A 19 -1.21 29.13 16.85
C VAL A 19 -0.43 29.15 15.55
N ALA A 20 0.67 28.39 15.51
CA ALA A 20 1.30 28.05 14.25
C ALA A 20 0.20 27.40 13.41
N ASN A 21 -0.10 27.94 12.23
CA ASN A 21 -1.02 27.34 11.28
C ASN A 21 -0.58 25.90 11.09
N ALA A 22 -1.31 24.94 11.71
CA ALA A 22 -0.99 23.53 11.62
C ALA A 22 -1.04 23.16 10.14
N GLN A 23 0.11 22.70 9.61
CA GLN A 23 0.19 22.32 8.20
C GLN A 23 -0.85 21.25 7.92
N THR A 24 -1.74 21.50 6.96
CA THR A 24 -2.76 20.54 6.50
C THR A 24 -2.32 19.91 5.18
N TYR A 25 -2.81 18.70 4.92
CA TYR A 25 -2.46 17.92 3.75
C TYR A 25 -3.70 17.52 2.95
N ASP A 26 -3.55 17.45 1.62
CA ASP A 26 -4.60 16.94 0.74
C ASP A 26 -4.64 15.42 0.70
N ALA A 27 -3.53 14.77 1.02
CA ALA A 27 -3.48 13.33 1.20
C ALA A 27 -2.56 12.96 2.36
N ILE A 28 -3.04 12.11 3.27
CA ILE A 28 -2.23 11.44 4.28
C ILE A 28 -2.20 9.96 3.94
N VAL A 29 -1.01 9.45 3.61
CA VAL A 29 -0.76 8.04 3.30
C VAL A 29 -0.22 7.35 4.56
N VAL A 30 -0.97 6.38 5.07
CA VAL A 30 -0.64 5.64 6.29
C VAL A 30 0.11 4.36 5.91
N GLY A 31 1.42 4.40 6.02
CA GLY A 31 2.35 3.34 5.60
C GLY A 31 3.02 3.64 4.27
N SER A 32 4.31 3.36 4.20
CA SER A 32 5.16 3.52 3.00
C SER A 32 5.45 2.19 2.29
N GLY A 33 4.57 1.21 2.42
CA GLY A 33 4.64 -0.03 1.66
C GLY A 33 4.46 0.19 0.15
N PRO A 34 4.51 -0.88 -0.68
CA PRO A 34 4.50 -0.74 -2.13
C PRO A 34 3.28 0.01 -2.66
N GLY A 35 2.08 -0.24 -2.13
CA GLY A 35 0.88 0.50 -2.52
C GLY A 35 0.94 1.97 -2.09
N GLY A 36 1.40 2.25 -0.87
CA GLY A 36 1.48 3.62 -0.32
C GLY A 36 2.45 4.51 -1.08
N LEU A 37 3.65 4.01 -1.43
CA LEU A 37 4.64 4.79 -2.19
C LEU A 37 4.19 5.04 -3.63
N VAL A 38 3.56 4.05 -4.28
CA VAL A 38 2.97 4.24 -5.63
C VAL A 38 1.85 5.28 -5.58
N ALA A 39 0.97 5.21 -4.58
CA ALA A 39 -0.11 6.16 -4.42
C ALA A 39 0.40 7.59 -4.17
N ALA A 40 1.38 7.75 -3.29
CA ALA A 40 1.96 9.04 -2.96
C ALA A 40 2.68 9.67 -4.16
N GLU A 41 3.45 8.86 -4.91
CA GLU A 41 4.14 9.33 -6.12
C GLU A 41 3.15 9.88 -7.14
N TYR A 42 2.09 9.12 -7.40
CA TYR A 42 1.08 9.51 -8.38
C TYR A 42 0.32 10.78 -7.98
N LEU A 43 -0.13 10.87 -6.73
CA LEU A 43 -0.84 12.03 -6.22
C LEU A 43 0.02 13.30 -6.27
N SER A 44 1.30 13.17 -5.91
CA SER A 44 2.24 14.29 -5.81
C SER A 44 2.78 14.79 -7.17
N ARG A 45 2.44 14.12 -8.28
CA ARG A 45 2.73 14.65 -9.64
C ARG A 45 2.01 15.97 -9.87
N ASP A 46 0.89 16.18 -9.21
CA ASP A 46 0.20 17.47 -9.17
C ASP A 46 0.78 18.33 -8.04
N PRO A 47 1.53 19.42 -8.33
CA PRO A 47 2.14 20.24 -7.29
C PRO A 47 1.13 20.97 -6.40
N ALA A 48 -0.14 21.04 -6.81
CA ALA A 48 -1.23 21.60 -6.00
C ALA A 48 -1.80 20.61 -4.98
N VAL A 49 -1.34 19.33 -4.98
CA VAL A 49 -1.75 18.30 -4.03
C VAL A 49 -0.62 18.05 -3.03
N SER A 50 -0.84 18.44 -1.79
CA SER A 50 0.11 18.20 -0.69
C SER A 50 -0.04 16.80 -0.12
N VAL A 51 1.06 16.05 -0.01
CA VAL A 51 1.08 14.64 0.41
C VAL A 51 1.97 14.43 1.63
N LEU A 52 1.43 13.84 2.68
CA LEU A 52 2.18 13.36 3.84
C LEU A 52 2.17 11.83 3.86
N ILE A 53 3.36 11.21 3.97
CA ILE A 53 3.52 9.78 4.17
C ILE A 53 3.99 9.54 5.60
N LEU A 54 3.28 8.69 6.34
CA LEU A 54 3.61 8.32 7.72
C LEU A 54 4.05 6.85 7.76
N GLU A 55 5.32 6.62 8.03
CA GLU A 55 5.93 5.29 8.14
C GLU A 55 6.31 4.99 9.60
N ALA A 56 5.83 3.86 10.11
CA ALA A 56 6.09 3.45 11.49
C ALA A 56 7.56 3.09 11.74
N GLY A 57 8.24 2.58 10.73
CA GLY A 57 9.62 2.12 10.80
C GLY A 57 10.66 3.15 10.36
N PRO A 58 11.95 2.76 10.39
CA PRO A 58 13.05 3.59 9.96
C PRO A 58 13.21 3.61 8.43
N LYS A 59 14.19 4.35 7.97
CA LYS A 59 14.71 4.34 6.60
C LYS A 59 15.26 2.95 6.25
N SER A 60 15.31 2.60 4.97
CA SER A 60 15.71 1.28 4.47
C SER A 60 16.88 1.36 3.48
N LEU A 61 16.58 1.47 2.18
CA LEU A 61 17.55 1.56 1.11
C LEU A 61 18.29 2.91 1.15
N VAL A 62 19.42 2.99 0.48
CA VAL A 62 20.21 4.22 0.37
C VAL A 62 19.38 5.39 -0.18
N THR A 63 18.50 5.15 -1.16
CA THR A 63 17.59 6.18 -1.72
C THR A 63 16.64 6.78 -0.70
N THR A 64 16.34 6.06 0.37
CA THR A 64 15.53 6.58 1.48
C THR A 64 16.36 7.27 2.57
N GLY A 65 17.68 7.28 2.41
CA GLY A 65 18.64 7.75 3.40
C GLY A 65 18.98 6.69 4.45
N GLY A 66 18.79 5.40 4.14
CA GLY A 66 19.24 4.27 4.95
C GLY A 66 20.77 4.17 4.98
N THR A 67 21.31 3.64 6.08
CA THR A 67 22.76 3.53 6.32
C THR A 67 23.19 2.14 6.82
N ASP A 68 22.24 1.20 6.97
CA ASP A 68 22.52 -0.14 7.49
C ASP A 68 23.16 -1.03 6.40
N ALA A 69 24.47 -0.92 6.28
CA ALA A 69 25.29 -1.64 5.30
C ALA A 69 26.02 -2.84 5.94
N PRO A 70 26.11 -4.00 5.26
CA PRO A 70 27.00 -5.06 5.71
C PRO A 70 28.47 -4.61 5.58
N ASP A 71 29.38 -5.21 6.39
CA ASP A 71 30.78 -4.78 6.49
C ASP A 71 31.46 -4.66 5.12
N TYR A 72 31.23 -5.60 4.23
CA TYR A 72 31.85 -5.60 2.89
C TYR A 72 31.32 -4.51 1.95
N ALA A 73 30.19 -3.86 2.29
CA ALA A 73 29.57 -2.79 1.51
C ALA A 73 29.70 -1.41 2.16
N GLN A 74 30.42 -1.30 3.29
CA GLN A 74 30.67 -0.02 3.95
C GLN A 74 31.40 0.94 2.99
N GLY A 75 30.89 2.16 2.88
CA GLY A 75 31.44 3.20 2.00
C GLY A 75 31.08 3.06 0.51
N HIS A 76 30.38 2.01 0.09
CA HIS A 76 29.98 1.78 -1.30
C HIS A 76 28.60 2.35 -1.67
N GLY A 77 27.94 3.10 -0.77
CA GLY A 77 26.61 3.67 -1.04
C GLY A 77 25.53 2.61 -1.22
N LEU A 78 25.60 1.51 -0.45
CA LEU A 78 24.65 0.41 -0.43
C LEU A 78 24.26 0.09 1.02
N THR A 79 22.99 -0.22 1.23
CA THR A 79 22.52 -0.90 2.44
C THR A 79 22.31 -2.38 2.17
N LYS A 80 22.12 -3.20 3.20
CA LYS A 80 21.75 -4.61 3.03
C LYS A 80 20.44 -4.79 2.25
N PHE A 81 19.56 -3.78 2.25
CA PHE A 81 18.29 -3.80 1.52
C PHE A 81 18.47 -3.52 0.01
N ASP A 82 19.54 -2.85 -0.40
CA ASP A 82 19.88 -2.62 -1.80
C ASP A 82 20.46 -3.89 -2.46
N ILE A 83 21.08 -4.77 -1.67
CA ILE A 83 21.86 -5.92 -2.14
C ILE A 83 20.96 -7.17 -2.23
N PRO A 84 20.68 -7.72 -3.44
CA PRO A 84 19.80 -8.88 -3.59
C PRO A 84 20.24 -10.09 -2.77
N GLY A 85 21.52 -10.40 -2.75
CA GLY A 85 22.10 -11.54 -2.04
C GLY A 85 21.96 -11.50 -0.52
N GLU A 86 21.65 -10.35 0.06
CA GLU A 86 21.36 -10.20 1.50
C GLU A 86 19.95 -10.60 1.91
N TYR A 87 19.06 -10.96 0.98
CA TYR A 87 17.68 -11.35 1.29
C TYR A 87 17.59 -12.40 2.40
N ASP A 88 18.27 -13.53 2.24
CA ASP A 88 18.28 -14.64 3.21
C ASP A 88 18.93 -14.29 4.55
N ASN A 89 19.74 -13.21 4.60
CA ASN A 89 20.42 -12.72 5.80
C ASN A 89 19.64 -11.61 6.49
N THR A 90 18.59 -11.07 5.86
CA THR A 90 17.80 -9.95 6.37
C THR A 90 16.64 -10.40 7.23
N ILE A 91 15.84 -11.36 6.72
CA ILE A 91 14.67 -11.90 7.43
C ILE A 91 15.07 -13.02 8.40
N TYR A 92 14.25 -13.26 9.41
CA TYR A 92 14.49 -14.26 10.46
C TYR A 92 15.86 -14.11 11.14
N ASN A 93 16.34 -12.86 11.26
CA ASN A 93 17.60 -12.51 11.88
C ASN A 93 17.36 -11.58 13.07
N ALA A 94 17.76 -12.01 14.26
CA ALA A 94 17.56 -11.26 15.50
C ALA A 94 18.19 -9.86 15.47
N ALA A 95 19.28 -9.66 14.73
CA ALA A 95 19.90 -8.34 14.56
C ALA A 95 19.03 -7.35 13.75
N ASN A 96 17.95 -7.80 13.15
CA ASN A 96 17.08 -7.02 12.27
C ASN A 96 15.66 -6.83 12.81
N GLU A 97 15.38 -7.20 14.07
CA GLU A 97 14.04 -7.12 14.69
C GLU A 97 13.41 -5.71 14.63
N GLN A 98 14.21 -4.64 14.63
CA GLN A 98 13.72 -3.27 14.50
C GLN A 98 12.99 -3.00 13.17
N TYR A 99 13.23 -3.82 12.15
CA TYR A 99 12.61 -3.73 10.82
C TYR A 99 11.36 -4.60 10.67
N ARG A 100 10.98 -5.31 11.70
CA ARG A 100 9.83 -6.21 11.75
C ARG A 100 8.65 -5.56 12.47
N VAL A 101 7.44 -5.82 11.99
CA VAL A 101 6.20 -5.51 12.71
C VAL A 101 6.16 -6.31 14.02
N ASP A 102 6.00 -5.62 15.14
CA ASP A 102 6.07 -6.18 16.50
C ASP A 102 4.75 -6.15 17.27
N TRP A 103 3.67 -5.61 16.67
CA TRP A 103 2.36 -5.49 17.32
C TRP A 103 1.35 -6.59 16.98
N VAL A 104 1.73 -7.60 16.19
CA VAL A 104 0.99 -8.85 16.01
C VAL A 104 1.49 -9.82 17.08
N THR A 105 0.60 -10.34 17.92
CA THR A 105 1.00 -11.01 19.18
C THR A 105 0.74 -12.52 19.21
N ASP A 106 0.07 -13.07 18.20
CA ASP A 106 -0.28 -14.50 18.11
C ASP A 106 0.61 -15.28 17.14
N ALA A 107 1.46 -14.59 16.35
CA ALA A 107 2.40 -15.25 15.44
C ALA A 107 3.67 -14.41 15.25
N TYR A 108 4.79 -15.10 15.06
CA TYR A 108 6.07 -14.46 14.72
C TYR A 108 6.16 -14.28 13.20
N MET A 109 5.98 -13.06 12.74
CA MET A 109 5.90 -12.73 11.32
C MET A 109 6.96 -11.71 10.91
N TRP A 110 7.55 -11.89 9.73
CA TRP A 110 8.49 -10.95 9.12
C TRP A 110 7.80 -10.01 8.13
N LEU A 111 6.91 -9.18 8.65
CA LEU A 111 6.32 -8.06 7.90
C LEU A 111 7.17 -6.81 8.09
N GLY A 112 7.47 -6.12 6.99
CA GLY A 112 8.38 -4.97 6.99
C GLY A 112 7.80 -3.75 7.68
N LYS A 113 8.51 -3.27 8.72
CA LYS A 113 8.33 -2.00 9.42
C LYS A 113 9.50 -1.09 9.08
N LEU A 114 9.51 -0.55 7.87
CA LEU A 114 10.55 0.34 7.33
C LEU A 114 10.05 0.96 6.00
N VAL A 115 10.71 2.01 5.52
CA VAL A 115 10.34 2.62 4.23
C VAL A 115 10.38 1.58 3.11
N GLY A 116 9.30 1.49 2.35
CA GLY A 116 9.06 0.45 1.34
C GLY A 116 8.32 -0.77 1.88
N GLY A 117 8.14 -0.90 3.20
CA GLY A 117 7.46 -2.05 3.81
C GLY A 117 8.08 -3.37 3.38
N CYS A 118 7.24 -4.39 3.15
CA CYS A 118 7.70 -5.71 2.72
C CYS A 118 8.50 -5.71 1.42
N SER A 119 8.31 -4.72 0.51
CA SER A 119 9.08 -4.66 -0.74
C SER A 119 10.57 -4.34 -0.55
N SER A 120 10.96 -3.84 0.61
CA SER A 120 12.37 -3.61 0.95
C SER A 120 13.08 -4.85 1.52
N ILE A 121 12.31 -5.87 1.97
CA ILE A 121 12.86 -7.07 2.62
C ILE A 121 12.47 -8.40 1.96
N ASN A 122 11.57 -8.40 0.97
CA ASN A 122 11.15 -9.61 0.25
C ASN A 122 12.21 -10.06 -0.77
N ALA A 123 11.98 -11.22 -1.41
CA ALA A 123 12.84 -11.73 -2.49
C ALA A 123 12.74 -10.91 -3.80
N ALA A 124 12.00 -9.82 -3.82
CA ALA A 124 11.75 -8.94 -4.97
C ALA A 124 11.11 -9.63 -6.19
N LEU A 125 10.52 -10.80 -6.04
CA LEU A 125 9.78 -11.46 -7.10
C LEU A 125 8.62 -10.59 -7.57
N TYR A 126 8.48 -10.41 -8.89
CA TYR A 126 7.48 -9.56 -9.49
C TYR A 126 6.66 -10.31 -10.55
N PHE A 127 5.36 -10.42 -10.33
CA PHE A 127 4.45 -11.13 -11.23
C PHE A 127 3.25 -10.26 -11.59
N ARG A 128 2.79 -10.43 -12.83
CA ARG A 128 1.50 -9.92 -13.28
C ARG A 128 0.43 -10.98 -13.08
N PRO A 129 -0.70 -10.67 -12.44
CA PRO A 129 -1.85 -11.58 -12.38
C PRO A 129 -2.46 -11.77 -13.77
N PRO A 130 -3.19 -12.88 -14.01
CA PRO A 130 -3.95 -13.03 -15.24
C PRO A 130 -5.13 -12.05 -15.30
N ASP A 131 -5.55 -11.70 -16.51
CA ASP A 131 -6.67 -10.78 -16.73
C ASP A 131 -7.98 -11.29 -16.10
N SER A 132 -8.19 -12.63 -16.08
CA SER A 132 -9.33 -13.29 -15.44
C SER A 132 -9.43 -13.02 -13.94
N TYR A 133 -8.31 -12.74 -13.26
CA TYR A 133 -8.27 -12.45 -11.83
C TYR A 133 -9.19 -11.28 -11.45
N VAL A 134 -9.22 -10.23 -12.27
CA VAL A 134 -10.07 -9.04 -12.06
C VAL A 134 -11.56 -9.42 -12.01
N THR A 135 -12.02 -10.27 -12.95
CA THR A 135 -13.41 -10.71 -12.99
C THR A 135 -13.73 -11.69 -11.85
N GLN A 136 -12.85 -12.64 -11.58
CA GLN A 136 -13.00 -13.61 -10.48
C GLN A 136 -13.13 -12.92 -9.13
N MET A 137 -12.36 -11.85 -8.94
CA MET A 137 -12.38 -11.05 -7.73
C MET A 137 -13.59 -10.14 -7.60
N GLN A 138 -14.41 -9.97 -8.65
CA GLN A 138 -15.40 -8.90 -8.73
C GLN A 138 -14.76 -7.53 -8.42
N TRP A 139 -13.55 -7.35 -8.97
CA TRP A 139 -12.78 -6.14 -8.78
C TRP A 139 -13.48 -4.93 -9.39
N PRO A 140 -13.43 -3.73 -8.76
CA PRO A 140 -14.16 -2.55 -9.26
C PRO A 140 -13.73 -2.05 -10.63
N PHE A 141 -12.59 -2.50 -11.14
CA PHE A 141 -11.95 -2.02 -12.35
C PHE A 141 -11.78 -3.15 -13.38
N SER A 142 -11.66 -2.79 -14.66
CA SER A 142 -11.49 -3.77 -15.73
C SER A 142 -10.07 -4.30 -15.84
N ALA A 143 -9.89 -5.46 -16.48
CA ALA A 143 -8.58 -6.01 -16.80
C ALA A 143 -7.74 -5.07 -17.67
N ALA A 144 -8.36 -4.36 -18.63
CA ALA A 144 -7.66 -3.37 -19.47
C ALA A 144 -7.11 -2.19 -18.66
N GLN A 145 -7.87 -1.70 -17.65
CA GLN A 145 -7.40 -0.67 -16.73
C GLN A 145 -6.22 -1.19 -15.89
N MET A 146 -6.30 -2.42 -15.37
CA MET A 146 -5.20 -3.05 -14.63
C MET A 146 -3.94 -3.11 -15.50
N VAL A 147 -4.03 -3.65 -16.71
CA VAL A 147 -2.88 -3.78 -17.63
C VAL A 147 -2.25 -2.42 -17.90
N THR A 148 -3.05 -1.41 -18.27
CA THR A 148 -2.54 -0.06 -18.56
C THR A 148 -1.77 0.53 -17.38
N LYS A 149 -2.31 0.42 -16.16
CA LYS A 149 -1.68 1.00 -14.97
C LYS A 149 -0.47 0.20 -14.48
N MET A 150 -0.47 -1.12 -14.66
CA MET A 150 0.72 -1.93 -14.42
C MET A 150 1.84 -1.57 -15.41
N ASP A 151 1.52 -1.35 -16.70
CA ASP A 151 2.47 -0.87 -17.70
C ASP A 151 3.04 0.52 -17.34
N GLU A 152 2.22 1.42 -16.79
CA GLU A 152 2.68 2.71 -16.29
C GLU A 152 3.62 2.58 -15.08
N ASN A 153 3.30 1.69 -14.13
CA ASN A 153 4.17 1.40 -12.98
C ASN A 153 5.52 0.81 -13.44
N GLU A 154 5.50 -0.10 -14.42
CA GLU A 154 6.70 -0.76 -14.93
C GLU A 154 7.65 0.18 -15.70
N LYS A 155 7.17 1.33 -16.16
CA LYS A 155 8.05 2.40 -16.67
C LYS A 155 8.88 3.07 -15.58
N MET A 156 8.42 2.98 -14.32
CA MET A 156 9.11 3.59 -13.18
C MET A 156 10.16 2.67 -12.59
N HIS A 157 9.88 1.38 -12.46
CA HIS A 157 10.79 0.42 -11.82
C HIS A 157 11.41 -0.57 -12.82
N GLY A 158 12.61 -1.06 -12.49
CA GLY A 158 13.23 -2.16 -13.22
C GLY A 158 12.49 -3.47 -12.94
N HIS A 159 12.40 -4.32 -13.97
CA HIS A 159 11.99 -5.71 -13.83
C HIS A 159 12.80 -6.56 -14.79
N THR A 160 13.32 -7.70 -14.31
CA THR A 160 14.21 -8.55 -15.09
C THR A 160 14.16 -9.98 -14.58
N ASP A 161 14.33 -10.94 -15.48
CA ASP A 161 14.62 -12.33 -15.15
C ASP A 161 16.15 -12.63 -15.16
N ARG A 162 16.97 -11.62 -15.49
CA ARG A 162 18.44 -11.64 -15.50
C ARG A 162 18.99 -10.60 -14.53
N PRO A 163 19.06 -10.92 -13.24
CA PRO A 163 19.38 -9.91 -12.21
C PRO A 163 20.85 -9.45 -12.24
N SER A 164 21.77 -10.26 -12.75
CA SER A 164 23.19 -9.91 -12.89
C SER A 164 23.41 -8.93 -14.05
N THR A 165 24.29 -7.94 -13.89
CA THR A 165 24.52 -6.87 -14.88
C THR A 165 25.20 -7.37 -16.17
N ASP A 166 25.84 -8.53 -16.14
CA ASP A 166 26.41 -9.21 -17.32
C ASP A 166 25.37 -10.01 -18.12
N ASN A 167 24.10 -9.99 -17.69
CA ASN A 167 22.99 -10.75 -18.28
C ASN A 167 23.16 -12.29 -18.24
N VAL A 168 23.98 -12.81 -17.35
CA VAL A 168 24.18 -14.25 -17.13
C VAL A 168 23.20 -14.73 -16.05
N TRP A 169 22.55 -15.86 -16.30
CA TRP A 169 21.83 -16.61 -15.27
C TRP A 169 22.83 -17.45 -14.48
N TYR A 170 23.02 -17.15 -13.22
CA TYR A 170 23.85 -17.93 -12.30
C TYR A 170 23.03 -19.00 -11.57
N THR A 171 23.70 -20.00 -11.00
CA THR A 171 23.09 -21.05 -10.16
C THR A 171 21.96 -21.82 -10.86
N GLN A 172 22.21 -22.23 -12.12
CA GLN A 172 21.16 -22.77 -13.01
C GLN A 172 20.96 -24.30 -12.90
N GLU A 173 21.69 -25.00 -12.05
CA GLU A 173 21.57 -26.43 -11.86
C GLU A 173 20.14 -26.81 -11.39
N GLY A 174 19.62 -26.12 -10.37
CA GLY A 174 18.26 -26.32 -9.88
C GLY A 174 17.21 -25.97 -10.95
N TYR A 175 17.43 -24.89 -11.72
CA TYR A 175 16.57 -24.55 -12.85
C TYR A 175 16.48 -25.70 -13.85
N SER A 176 17.63 -26.24 -14.30
CA SER A 176 17.70 -27.27 -15.32
C SER A 176 17.02 -28.57 -14.88
N ILE A 177 17.23 -28.99 -13.63
CA ILE A 177 16.61 -30.19 -13.05
C ILE A 177 15.09 -30.05 -13.03
N VAL A 178 14.60 -28.93 -12.48
CA VAL A 178 13.15 -28.67 -12.34
C VAL A 178 12.50 -28.48 -13.72
N ALA A 179 13.13 -27.76 -14.63
CA ALA A 179 12.64 -27.55 -16.00
C ALA A 179 12.48 -28.86 -16.76
N ASN A 180 13.44 -29.80 -16.65
CA ASN A 180 13.34 -31.11 -17.27
C ASN A 180 12.16 -31.92 -16.73
N ALA A 181 11.95 -31.89 -15.41
CA ALA A 181 10.83 -32.57 -14.79
C ALA A 181 9.46 -31.96 -15.21
N LEU A 182 9.37 -30.64 -15.26
CA LEU A 182 8.15 -29.95 -15.68
C LEU A 182 7.84 -30.18 -17.17
N LYS A 183 8.86 -30.13 -18.05
CA LYS A 183 8.70 -30.46 -19.49
C LYS A 183 8.19 -31.88 -19.70
N ALA A 184 8.71 -32.84 -18.92
CA ALA A 184 8.30 -34.25 -19.00
C ALA A 184 6.80 -34.46 -18.67
N ILE A 185 6.19 -33.58 -17.88
CA ILE A 185 4.76 -33.62 -17.54
C ILE A 185 3.93 -32.55 -18.28
N GLY A 186 4.49 -31.99 -19.37
CA GLY A 186 3.77 -31.16 -20.33
C GLY A 186 3.68 -29.68 -20.02
N TYR A 187 4.58 -29.15 -19.19
CA TYR A 187 4.69 -27.69 -19.01
C TYR A 187 5.46 -27.05 -20.16
N ALA A 188 5.06 -25.84 -20.53
CA ALA A 188 5.72 -24.99 -21.51
C ALA A 188 6.60 -23.92 -20.82
N GLU A 189 7.82 -23.79 -21.31
CA GLU A 189 8.74 -22.72 -20.88
C GLU A 189 8.34 -21.39 -21.53
N ARG A 190 8.26 -20.31 -20.73
CA ARG A 190 7.86 -18.99 -21.18
C ARG A 190 8.57 -17.90 -20.38
N THR A 191 8.65 -16.69 -20.95
CA THR A 191 8.96 -15.48 -20.19
C THR A 191 7.72 -15.09 -19.37
N ILE A 192 7.81 -15.18 -18.07
CA ILE A 192 6.65 -15.25 -17.14
C ILE A 192 5.71 -14.04 -17.21
N ASN A 193 6.23 -12.83 -17.41
CA ASN A 193 5.42 -11.61 -17.44
C ASN A 193 5.02 -11.17 -18.85
N ASP A 194 5.43 -11.89 -19.90
CA ASP A 194 4.96 -11.64 -21.26
C ASP A 194 3.44 -11.79 -21.35
N ALA A 195 2.80 -11.06 -22.26
CA ALA A 195 1.34 -11.05 -22.41
C ALA A 195 0.74 -12.45 -22.56
N ALA A 196 1.43 -13.36 -23.31
CA ALA A 196 0.99 -14.74 -23.49
C ALA A 196 1.11 -15.57 -22.20
N ALA A 197 2.20 -15.42 -21.43
CA ALA A 197 2.42 -16.15 -20.18
C ALA A 197 1.57 -15.58 -19.04
N ARG A 198 1.32 -14.26 -19.02
CA ARG A 198 0.45 -13.63 -18.03
C ARG A 198 -0.92 -14.30 -17.96
N ASN A 199 -1.52 -14.59 -19.11
CA ASN A 199 -2.84 -15.21 -19.21
C ASN A 199 -2.81 -16.74 -19.29
N SER A 200 -1.62 -17.37 -19.27
CA SER A 200 -1.42 -18.82 -19.32
C SER A 200 -0.79 -19.35 -18.02
N LYS A 201 -1.48 -19.13 -16.88
CA LYS A 201 -1.04 -19.62 -15.57
C LYS A 201 -1.41 -21.08 -15.34
N SER A 202 -1.31 -21.92 -16.39
CA SER A 202 -1.52 -23.34 -16.31
C SER A 202 -0.46 -24.07 -17.13
N LYS A 203 0.23 -25.02 -16.49
CA LYS A 203 1.36 -25.77 -17.06
C LYS A 203 2.40 -24.88 -17.75
N THR A 204 2.78 -23.82 -17.06
CA THR A 204 3.74 -22.82 -17.52
C THR A 204 4.86 -22.69 -16.50
N PHE A 205 6.11 -22.58 -16.95
CA PHE A 205 7.25 -22.24 -16.11
C PHE A 205 8.24 -21.33 -16.84
N GLY A 206 9.15 -20.72 -16.10
CA GLY A 206 10.23 -19.90 -16.64
C GLY A 206 11.15 -19.38 -15.56
N HIS A 207 12.13 -18.58 -15.96
CA HIS A 207 13.00 -17.90 -14.99
C HIS A 207 12.18 -16.93 -14.12
N ALA A 208 12.55 -16.87 -12.85
CA ALA A 208 11.90 -16.00 -11.89
C ALA A 208 12.16 -14.52 -12.22
N PRO A 209 11.13 -13.68 -12.44
CA PRO A 209 11.29 -12.25 -12.66
C PRO A 209 11.36 -11.48 -11.34
N PHE A 210 12.20 -10.44 -11.29
CA PHE A 210 12.47 -9.62 -10.11
C PHE A 210 12.33 -8.13 -10.39
N THR A 211 12.03 -7.35 -9.35
CA THR A 211 12.22 -5.89 -9.35
C THR A 211 13.67 -5.55 -9.01
N PHE A 212 14.58 -5.88 -9.92
CA PHE A 212 15.98 -5.50 -9.85
C PHE A 212 16.37 -4.62 -11.04
N LYS A 213 17.33 -3.74 -10.83
CA LYS A 213 17.89 -2.86 -11.85
C LYS A 213 19.37 -2.65 -11.56
N ASN A 214 20.20 -2.86 -12.57
CA ASN A 214 21.65 -2.72 -12.42
C ASN A 214 22.22 -3.53 -11.25
N GLY A 215 21.79 -4.76 -11.10
CA GLY A 215 22.24 -5.69 -10.05
C GLY A 215 21.79 -5.33 -8.62
N LYS A 216 20.87 -4.40 -8.45
CA LYS A 216 20.38 -3.93 -7.15
C LYS A 216 18.86 -4.00 -7.07
N ARG A 217 18.31 -4.00 -5.85
CA ARG A 217 16.86 -3.90 -5.61
C ARG A 217 16.33 -2.56 -6.14
N ASP A 218 15.27 -2.62 -6.95
CA ASP A 218 14.56 -1.45 -7.47
C ASP A 218 13.09 -1.49 -7.02
N SER A 219 12.88 -1.49 -5.71
CA SER A 219 11.57 -1.48 -5.08
C SER A 219 10.93 -0.08 -5.16
N PRO A 220 9.66 0.09 -4.77
CA PRO A 220 9.03 1.40 -4.67
C PRO A 220 9.80 2.41 -3.81
N ALA A 221 10.59 1.95 -2.84
CA ALA A 221 11.48 2.82 -2.06
C ALA A 221 12.63 3.43 -2.89
N THR A 222 12.98 2.83 -4.02
CA THR A 222 13.92 3.38 -5.00
C THR A 222 13.19 4.06 -6.16
N ALA A 223 12.32 3.29 -6.83
CA ALA A 223 11.73 3.68 -8.10
C ALA A 223 10.67 4.78 -7.98
N PHE A 224 9.91 4.82 -6.89
CA PHE A 224 8.84 5.80 -6.68
C PHE A 224 9.25 6.88 -5.67
N TRP A 225 9.85 6.51 -4.54
CA TRP A 225 10.32 7.49 -3.58
C TRP A 225 11.47 8.34 -4.13
N GLY A 226 12.45 7.74 -4.81
CA GLY A 226 13.60 8.48 -5.35
C GLY A 226 13.19 9.74 -6.14
N PRO A 227 12.39 9.63 -7.22
CA PRO A 227 11.94 10.78 -7.99
C PRO A 227 11.05 11.76 -7.22
N MET A 228 10.21 11.31 -6.27
CA MET A 228 9.33 12.21 -5.54
C MET A 228 9.99 12.87 -4.32
N SER A 229 11.12 12.37 -3.85
CA SER A 229 11.80 12.87 -2.64
C SER A 229 12.24 14.34 -2.74
N THR A 230 12.38 14.86 -3.97
CA THR A 230 12.75 16.26 -4.24
C THR A 230 11.54 17.18 -4.46
N ARG A 231 10.31 16.65 -4.45
CA ARG A 231 9.11 17.45 -4.64
C ARG A 231 8.76 18.21 -3.36
N SER A 232 8.51 19.51 -3.46
CA SER A 232 8.19 20.38 -2.32
C SER A 232 6.81 20.09 -1.69
N ASN A 233 5.92 19.45 -2.43
CA ASN A 233 4.57 19.08 -1.99
C ASN A 233 4.49 17.70 -1.33
N VAL A 234 5.62 17.01 -1.11
CA VAL A 234 5.67 15.69 -0.46
C VAL A 234 6.52 15.74 0.81
N LYS A 235 6.04 15.06 1.83
CA LYS A 235 6.79 14.83 3.07
C LYS A 235 6.67 13.37 3.49
N LEU A 236 7.80 12.73 3.80
CA LEU A 236 7.88 11.42 4.44
C LEU A 236 8.37 11.58 5.87
N LEU A 237 7.61 11.06 6.84
CA LEU A 237 8.02 10.95 8.24
C LEU A 237 8.23 9.48 8.57
N THR A 238 9.43 9.15 9.02
CA THR A 238 9.78 7.81 9.55
C THR A 238 9.67 7.80 11.07
N GLY A 239 9.49 6.62 11.67
CA GLY A 239 9.20 6.50 13.10
C GLY A 239 7.85 7.14 13.49
N ALA A 240 6.94 7.26 12.53
CA ALA A 240 5.62 7.90 12.68
C ALA A 240 4.51 6.84 12.60
N LYS A 241 4.31 6.11 13.69
CA LYS A 241 3.29 5.07 13.79
C LYS A 241 1.91 5.69 13.99
N VAL A 242 1.03 5.53 13.02
CA VAL A 242 -0.36 6.01 13.13
C VAL A 242 -1.13 5.14 14.13
N ASP A 243 -1.79 5.80 15.07
CA ASP A 243 -2.59 5.17 16.10
C ASP A 243 -4.06 5.07 15.66
N TYR A 244 -4.63 6.17 15.14
CA TYR A 244 -6.01 6.19 14.65
C TYR A 244 -6.29 7.40 13.74
N ILE A 245 -7.38 7.32 12.98
CA ILE A 245 -7.90 8.38 12.13
C ILE A 245 -8.80 9.31 12.96
N LEU A 246 -8.56 10.62 12.88
CA LEU A 246 -9.46 11.65 13.41
C LEU A 246 -10.67 11.76 12.49
N ARG A 247 -11.87 11.80 13.08
CA ARG A 247 -13.13 11.81 12.33
C ARG A 247 -14.08 12.94 12.78
N ALA A 248 -14.80 13.49 11.81
CA ALA A 248 -16.02 14.27 12.03
C ALA A 248 -17.26 13.37 11.84
N SER A 249 -18.43 13.88 12.19
CA SER A 249 -19.71 13.24 11.88
C SER A 249 -19.86 12.97 10.38
N GLY A 250 -20.72 12.00 10.02
CA GLY A 250 -20.97 11.64 8.62
C GLY A 250 -19.84 10.86 7.95
N GLY A 251 -18.93 10.24 8.72
CA GLY A 251 -17.87 9.37 8.18
C GLY A 251 -16.73 10.11 7.51
N LYS A 252 -16.52 11.40 7.79
CA LYS A 252 -15.41 12.19 7.22
C LYS A 252 -14.17 12.12 8.11
N ALA A 253 -13.03 11.69 7.54
CA ALA A 253 -11.72 11.84 8.18
C ALA A 253 -11.27 13.30 8.12
N THR A 254 -10.68 13.80 9.22
CA THR A 254 -10.15 15.17 9.36
C THR A 254 -8.64 15.18 9.58
N GLY A 255 -8.03 14.03 9.79
CA GLY A 255 -6.61 13.84 10.03
C GLY A 255 -6.32 12.49 10.62
N VAL A 256 -5.12 12.34 11.18
CA VAL A 256 -4.68 11.16 11.92
C VAL A 256 -3.93 11.55 13.19
N ILE A 257 -3.96 10.67 14.19
CA ILE A 257 -3.07 10.72 15.35
C ILE A 257 -1.98 9.67 15.18
N TYR A 258 -0.75 10.03 15.47
CA TYR A 258 0.39 9.14 15.46
C TYR A 258 1.28 9.37 16.70
N ASN A 259 2.08 8.35 17.05
CA ASN A 259 3.00 8.37 18.19
C ASN A 259 2.34 8.88 19.49
N GLY A 260 1.15 8.39 19.79
CA GLY A 260 0.46 8.62 21.07
C GLY A 260 -0.14 10.01 21.26
N GLY A 261 -0.20 10.88 20.24
CA GLY A 261 -0.85 12.19 20.41
C GLY A 261 -0.50 13.25 19.38
N THR A 262 0.50 13.03 18.56
CA THR A 262 0.85 13.99 17.49
C THR A 262 -0.21 13.96 16.38
N GLN A 263 -0.64 15.14 15.93
CA GLN A 263 -1.68 15.28 14.91
C GLN A 263 -1.09 15.60 13.55
N ALA A 264 -1.63 14.97 12.52
CA ALA A 264 -1.52 15.42 11.14
C ALA A 264 -2.93 15.67 10.59
N LEU A 265 -3.20 16.88 10.13
CA LEU A 265 -4.55 17.32 9.74
C LEU A 265 -4.73 17.28 8.23
N LEU A 266 -5.94 17.01 7.80
CA LEU A 266 -6.35 17.09 6.39
C LEU A 266 -6.83 18.51 6.06
N SER A 267 -6.60 18.93 4.82
CA SER A 267 -7.31 20.06 4.23
C SER A 267 -8.80 19.72 4.08
N SER A 268 -9.64 20.71 3.77
CA SER A 268 -11.08 20.50 3.59
C SER A 268 -11.44 19.47 2.51
N ARG A 269 -10.56 19.32 1.50
CA ARG A 269 -10.66 18.35 0.40
C ARG A 269 -9.82 17.06 0.63
N GLY A 270 -9.20 16.96 1.79
CA GLY A 270 -8.17 15.96 2.04
C GLY A 270 -8.70 14.53 2.21
N THR A 271 -7.83 13.57 2.00
CA THR A 271 -8.10 12.13 2.04
C THR A 271 -7.07 11.38 2.90
N VAL A 272 -7.48 10.23 3.45
CA VAL A 272 -6.56 9.25 4.05
C VAL A 272 -6.48 8.03 3.14
N LEU A 273 -5.27 7.59 2.81
CA LEU A 273 -5.01 6.34 2.11
C LEU A 273 -4.40 5.34 3.09
N MET A 274 -5.12 4.25 3.35
CA MET A 274 -4.67 3.17 4.21
C MET A 274 -3.74 2.24 3.43
N ALA A 275 -2.46 2.26 3.76
CA ALA A 275 -1.40 1.49 3.12
C ALA A 275 -0.49 0.79 4.16
N ALA A 276 -1.04 0.51 5.35
CA ALA A 276 -0.32 -0.08 6.46
C ALA A 276 -0.16 -1.62 6.35
N GLY A 277 -0.70 -2.21 5.27
CA GLY A 277 -0.68 -3.65 5.01
C GLY A 277 -1.86 -4.40 5.62
N ALA A 278 -2.11 -5.62 5.10
CA ALA A 278 -3.32 -6.39 5.40
C ALA A 278 -3.55 -6.68 6.88
N LEU A 279 -2.51 -6.69 7.70
CA LEU A 279 -2.66 -6.89 9.15
C LEU A 279 -2.73 -5.61 9.97
N SER A 280 -2.22 -4.49 9.45
CA SER A 280 -2.20 -3.23 10.22
C SER A 280 -3.29 -2.25 9.78
N THR A 281 -3.73 -2.27 8.54
CA THR A 281 -4.85 -1.44 8.05
C THR A 281 -6.13 -1.70 8.86
N PRO A 282 -6.62 -2.95 9.05
CA PRO A 282 -7.80 -3.18 9.88
C PRO A 282 -7.58 -2.79 11.35
N LYS A 283 -6.37 -2.96 11.88
CA LYS A 283 -6.02 -2.52 13.24
C LYS A 283 -6.26 -1.02 13.41
N VAL A 284 -5.70 -0.20 12.52
CA VAL A 284 -5.86 1.26 12.57
C VAL A 284 -7.32 1.65 12.38
N LEU A 285 -8.07 1.00 11.46
CA LEU A 285 -9.50 1.26 11.26
C LEU A 285 -10.30 1.00 12.54
N ILE A 286 -10.12 -0.16 13.19
CA ILE A 286 -10.83 -0.50 14.44
C ILE A 286 -10.45 0.48 15.55
N GLN A 287 -9.17 0.81 15.70
CA GLN A 287 -8.70 1.83 16.65
C GLN A 287 -9.29 3.24 16.38
N SER A 288 -9.73 3.49 15.15
CA SER A 288 -10.41 4.72 14.75
C SER A 288 -11.91 4.72 15.03
N GLY A 289 -12.47 3.66 15.62
CA GLY A 289 -13.92 3.49 15.78
C GLY A 289 -14.62 3.13 14.45
N ILE A 290 -13.92 2.49 13.52
CA ILE A 290 -14.41 2.00 12.23
C ILE A 290 -14.24 0.48 12.20
N GLY A 291 -15.32 -0.28 12.37
CA GLY A 291 -15.18 -1.74 12.41
C GLY A 291 -16.39 -2.50 12.93
N PRO A 292 -16.21 -3.81 13.22
CA PRO A 292 -17.26 -4.64 13.81
C PRO A 292 -17.69 -4.12 15.18
N SER A 293 -19.00 -4.04 15.44
CA SER A 293 -19.53 -3.55 16.71
C SER A 293 -18.98 -4.29 17.94
N ALA A 294 -18.74 -5.60 17.82
CA ALA A 294 -18.14 -6.39 18.91
C ALA A 294 -16.73 -5.88 19.26
N GLN A 295 -15.89 -5.58 18.26
CA GLN A 295 -14.55 -5.05 18.46
C GLN A 295 -14.58 -3.63 19.04
N LEU A 296 -15.50 -2.79 18.56
CA LEU A 296 -15.65 -1.42 19.06
C LEU A 296 -16.15 -1.40 20.51
N ASN A 297 -17.11 -2.26 20.86
CA ASN A 297 -17.56 -2.43 22.25
C ASN A 297 -16.42 -2.92 23.17
N LEU A 298 -15.60 -3.86 22.69
CA LEU A 298 -14.46 -4.40 23.43
C LEU A 298 -13.45 -3.31 23.82
N LEU A 299 -13.21 -2.33 22.94
CA LEU A 299 -12.18 -1.30 23.11
C LEU A 299 -12.71 0.01 23.69
N ASN A 300 -14.01 0.24 23.68
CA ASN A 300 -14.60 1.49 24.13
C ASN A 300 -14.30 1.75 25.62
N GLY A 301 -13.78 2.94 25.91
CA GLY A 301 -13.40 3.35 27.25
C GLY A 301 -12.10 2.73 27.78
N ARG A 302 -11.43 1.87 27.01
CA ARG A 302 -10.12 1.34 27.40
C ARG A 302 -9.00 2.36 27.20
N ASN A 303 -8.05 2.37 28.12
CA ASN A 303 -6.84 3.16 28.00
C ASN A 303 -6.05 2.73 26.73
N GLY A 304 -5.53 3.70 25.97
CA GLY A 304 -4.82 3.46 24.71
C GLY A 304 -5.71 3.38 23.45
N PHE A 305 -7.05 3.45 23.59
CA PHE A 305 -7.99 3.36 22.47
C PHE A 305 -8.90 4.61 22.32
N ALA A 306 -8.33 5.79 22.54
CA ALA A 306 -9.06 7.08 22.47
C ALA A 306 -9.79 7.28 21.13
N GLY A 307 -9.27 6.76 20.04
CA GLY A 307 -9.90 6.84 18.72
C GLY A 307 -11.24 6.11 18.59
N VAL A 308 -11.51 5.12 19.45
CA VAL A 308 -12.81 4.42 19.49
C VAL A 308 -13.89 5.28 20.15
N SER A 309 -13.50 6.12 21.10
CA SER A 309 -14.41 6.98 21.89
C SER A 309 -14.54 8.38 21.32
N GLN A 310 -14.26 8.62 20.04
CA GLN A 310 -14.41 9.92 19.39
C GLN A 310 -15.88 10.39 19.41
N THR A 311 -16.08 11.70 19.58
CA THR A 311 -17.42 12.34 19.57
C THR A 311 -18.17 12.14 18.25
N ALA A 312 -17.47 11.85 17.16
CA ALA A 312 -18.06 11.49 15.86
C ALA A 312 -18.91 10.20 15.89
N GLY A 313 -18.85 9.43 16.98
CA GLY A 313 -19.50 8.12 17.08
C GLY A 313 -18.78 7.03 16.28
N TRP A 314 -19.37 5.86 16.18
CA TRP A 314 -18.80 4.73 15.45
C TRP A 314 -19.25 4.70 13.99
N VAL A 315 -18.39 4.17 13.13
CA VAL A 315 -18.72 3.71 11.77
C VAL A 315 -18.75 2.18 11.81
N THR A 316 -19.94 1.60 11.91
CA THR A 316 -20.07 0.15 11.92
C THR A 316 -19.82 -0.42 10.54
N ASN A 317 -18.73 -1.16 10.41
CA ASN A 317 -18.38 -1.95 9.23
C ASN A 317 -17.96 -3.33 9.71
N ALA A 318 -18.88 -4.30 9.60
CA ALA A 318 -18.71 -5.65 10.14
C ALA A 318 -17.56 -6.44 9.47
N ASN A 319 -17.05 -5.95 8.35
CA ASN A 319 -16.10 -6.66 7.50
C ASN A 319 -14.64 -6.19 7.66
N VAL A 320 -14.38 -5.15 8.46
CA VAL A 320 -13.01 -4.73 8.80
C VAL A 320 -12.33 -5.85 9.59
N GLY A 321 -11.17 -6.29 9.11
CA GLY A 321 -10.39 -7.38 9.68
C GLY A 321 -10.84 -8.78 9.23
N ARG A 322 -11.98 -8.92 8.59
CA ARG A 322 -12.51 -10.22 8.12
C ARG A 322 -12.00 -10.55 6.72
N ASN A 323 -12.20 -11.82 6.33
CA ASN A 323 -11.76 -12.36 5.03
C ASN A 323 -10.22 -12.34 4.84
N LEU A 324 -9.45 -12.28 5.94
CA LEU A 324 -8.00 -12.38 5.87
C LEU A 324 -7.60 -13.76 5.31
N PHE A 325 -6.75 -13.75 4.30
CA PHE A 325 -6.07 -14.92 3.77
C PHE A 325 -4.55 -14.72 3.78
N ASP A 326 -3.82 -15.82 3.73
CA ASP A 326 -2.43 -15.91 3.26
C ASP A 326 -2.36 -17.01 2.21
N THR A 327 -1.40 -17.00 1.29
CA THR A 327 -1.20 -18.15 0.39
C THR A 327 -0.62 -19.31 1.21
N ASN A 328 -1.18 -20.52 1.03
CA ASN A 328 -0.66 -21.69 1.75
C ASN A 328 0.63 -22.19 1.09
N VAL A 329 1.65 -22.55 1.84
CA VAL A 329 2.95 -22.98 1.34
C VAL A 329 3.50 -24.18 2.09
N VAL A 330 4.20 -25.09 1.37
CA VAL A 330 5.09 -26.09 1.94
C VAL A 330 6.42 -26.09 1.19
N PHE A 331 7.50 -26.45 1.87
CA PHE A 331 8.86 -26.41 1.33
C PHE A 331 9.38 -27.83 1.06
N ALA A 332 9.29 -28.29 -0.18
CA ALA A 332 9.70 -29.59 -0.63
C ALA A 332 11.19 -29.60 -1.00
N SER A 333 12.05 -30.17 -0.17
CA SER A 333 13.48 -30.30 -0.43
C SER A 333 13.82 -31.60 -1.16
N PHE A 334 14.72 -31.49 -2.13
CA PHE A 334 15.21 -32.59 -2.96
C PHE A 334 16.73 -32.58 -2.99
N SER A 335 17.33 -33.74 -3.23
CA SER A 335 18.71 -33.84 -3.68
C SER A 335 18.80 -34.41 -5.11
N HIS A 336 19.83 -34.02 -5.84
CA HIS A 336 20.08 -34.55 -7.19
C HIS A 336 21.58 -34.61 -7.47
N PRO A 337 22.10 -35.64 -8.19
CA PRO A 337 23.53 -35.75 -8.48
C PRO A 337 24.13 -34.59 -9.28
N GLN A 338 23.32 -33.91 -10.10
CA GLN A 338 23.73 -32.74 -10.90
C GLN A 338 23.55 -31.40 -10.17
N MET A 339 23.06 -31.42 -8.96
CA MET A 339 22.85 -30.18 -8.19
C MET A 339 24.13 -29.77 -7.48
N SER A 340 24.47 -28.49 -7.61
CA SER A 340 25.44 -27.79 -6.77
C SER A 340 24.72 -26.63 -6.06
N SER A 341 24.53 -26.78 -4.74
CA SER A 341 23.77 -25.82 -3.96
C SER A 341 24.53 -24.51 -3.75
N PHE A 342 23.88 -23.38 -3.99
CA PHE A 342 24.41 -22.08 -3.62
C PHE A 342 23.71 -21.57 -2.34
N GLN A 343 24.50 -21.33 -1.30
CA GLN A 343 24.00 -21.04 0.05
C GLN A 343 24.24 -19.57 0.41
N TYR A 344 23.23 -18.73 0.28
CA TYR A 344 23.33 -17.29 0.54
C TYR A 344 23.68 -16.95 2.00
N LYS A 345 23.20 -17.73 2.99
CA LYS A 345 23.49 -17.49 4.43
C LYS A 345 24.97 -17.66 4.78
N THR A 346 25.73 -18.43 3.98
CA THR A 346 27.17 -18.60 4.21
C THR A 346 28.00 -17.42 3.73
N LYS A 347 27.40 -16.47 3.02
CA LYS A 347 28.05 -15.27 2.47
C LYS A 347 29.35 -15.62 1.71
N PRO A 348 29.28 -16.37 0.61
CA PRO A 348 30.49 -16.83 -0.09
C PRO A 348 31.34 -15.65 -0.56
N SER A 349 32.56 -15.53 -0.04
CA SER A 349 33.43 -14.37 -0.27
C SER A 349 33.73 -14.13 -1.75
N TRP A 350 33.86 -15.21 -2.55
CA TRP A 350 34.09 -15.10 -3.99
C TRP A 350 32.90 -14.46 -4.71
N ALA A 351 31.65 -14.80 -4.34
CA ALA A 351 30.44 -14.24 -4.94
C ALA A 351 30.24 -12.77 -4.53
N ILE A 352 30.51 -12.44 -3.27
CA ILE A 352 30.51 -11.06 -2.77
C ILE A 352 31.58 -10.24 -3.48
N ASN A 353 32.81 -10.77 -3.63
CA ASN A 353 33.88 -10.10 -4.37
C ASN A 353 33.52 -9.83 -5.82
N GLN A 354 32.94 -10.82 -6.50
CA GLN A 354 32.46 -10.65 -7.88
C GLN A 354 31.43 -9.52 -7.94
N TYR A 355 30.43 -9.55 -7.08
CA TYR A 355 29.38 -8.54 -7.01
C TYR A 355 29.94 -7.14 -6.76
N MET A 356 30.77 -6.97 -5.75
CA MET A 356 31.27 -5.66 -5.33
C MET A 356 32.31 -5.08 -6.30
N ASN A 357 33.14 -5.91 -6.94
CA ASN A 357 34.29 -5.46 -7.70
C ASN A 357 34.14 -5.62 -9.23
N GLN A 358 33.08 -6.29 -9.70
CA GLN A 358 32.86 -6.53 -11.13
C GLN A 358 31.49 -5.96 -11.59
N GLY A 359 31.11 -4.79 -11.08
CA GLY A 359 29.95 -4.03 -11.55
C GLY A 359 28.61 -4.69 -11.22
N PHE A 360 28.48 -5.36 -10.07
CA PHE A 360 27.27 -6.05 -9.61
C PHE A 360 26.90 -7.28 -10.42
N THR A 361 27.89 -8.04 -10.86
CA THR A 361 27.73 -9.33 -11.53
C THR A 361 27.74 -10.50 -10.54
N GLY A 362 27.35 -11.69 -11.02
CA GLY A 362 27.44 -12.92 -10.25
C GLY A 362 26.18 -13.30 -9.48
N PRO A 363 26.22 -14.43 -8.76
CA PRO A 363 25.04 -14.94 -8.05
C PRO A 363 24.55 -14.03 -6.93
N TRP A 364 25.40 -13.19 -6.36
CA TRP A 364 25.02 -12.25 -5.29
C TRP A 364 24.10 -11.12 -5.77
N ALA A 365 23.97 -10.92 -7.11
CA ALA A 365 23.00 -10.03 -7.73
C ALA A 365 21.56 -10.59 -7.74
N SER A 366 21.33 -11.80 -7.19
CA SER A 366 20.04 -12.46 -7.10
C SER A 366 19.67 -12.76 -5.64
N SER A 367 18.37 -12.96 -5.38
CA SER A 367 17.83 -13.40 -4.08
C SER A 367 17.63 -14.92 -3.98
N GLY A 368 18.09 -15.71 -4.96
CA GLY A 368 18.17 -17.15 -4.89
C GLY A 368 17.00 -17.94 -5.51
N GLN A 369 15.98 -17.28 -6.02
CA GLN A 369 14.91 -17.93 -6.76
C GLN A 369 15.32 -18.06 -8.23
N THR A 370 15.29 -19.27 -8.80
CA THR A 370 15.77 -19.51 -10.16
C THR A 370 14.64 -19.75 -11.16
N LEU A 371 13.60 -20.46 -10.73
CA LEU A 371 12.47 -20.85 -11.57
C LEU A 371 11.16 -20.57 -10.84
N VAL A 372 10.13 -20.20 -11.59
CA VAL A 372 8.74 -20.23 -11.13
C VAL A 372 7.90 -21.07 -12.09
N SER A 373 6.94 -21.81 -11.57
CA SER A 373 5.95 -22.54 -12.37
C SER A 373 4.55 -22.30 -11.87
N TYR A 374 3.57 -22.46 -12.77
CA TYR A 374 2.15 -22.30 -12.49
C TYR A 374 1.35 -23.47 -13.05
N GLU A 375 0.35 -23.90 -12.29
CA GLU A 375 -0.67 -24.84 -12.73
C GLU A 375 -2.02 -24.44 -12.10
N ASN A 376 -3.12 -24.75 -12.78
CA ASN A 376 -4.46 -24.68 -12.22
C ASN A 376 -5.24 -25.95 -12.60
N TYR A 377 -6.00 -26.48 -11.67
CA TYR A 377 -6.91 -27.59 -11.89
C TYR A 377 -7.93 -27.72 -10.75
N ASP A 378 -8.97 -28.50 -11.02
CA ASP A 378 -10.06 -28.68 -10.06
C ASP A 378 -9.71 -29.73 -9.02
N VAL A 379 -9.96 -29.36 -7.75
CA VAL A 379 -9.94 -30.28 -6.62
C VAL A 379 -11.28 -30.19 -5.90
N GLN A 380 -12.00 -31.30 -5.85
CA GLN A 380 -13.32 -31.42 -5.20
C GLN A 380 -14.29 -30.29 -5.62
N GLY A 381 -14.33 -29.97 -6.93
CA GLY A 381 -15.27 -28.99 -7.51
C GLY A 381 -14.89 -27.53 -7.35
N ARG A 382 -13.64 -27.23 -6.97
CA ARG A 382 -13.07 -25.88 -6.97
C ARG A 382 -11.78 -25.84 -7.76
N THR A 383 -11.64 -24.86 -8.65
CA THR A 383 -10.37 -24.59 -9.35
C THR A 383 -9.39 -23.90 -8.40
N TYR A 384 -8.26 -24.55 -8.18
CA TYR A 384 -7.15 -24.00 -7.42
C TYR A 384 -6.04 -23.50 -8.33
N GLU A 385 -5.39 -22.43 -7.91
CA GLU A 385 -4.20 -21.86 -8.56
C GLU A 385 -2.95 -22.25 -7.77
N PHE A 386 -2.07 -23.01 -8.42
CA PHE A 386 -0.83 -23.51 -7.84
C PHE A 386 0.37 -22.76 -8.43
N GLN A 387 1.37 -22.56 -7.59
CA GLN A 387 2.66 -22.02 -7.99
C GLN A 387 3.77 -22.83 -7.36
N SER A 388 4.91 -22.98 -8.03
CA SER A 388 6.15 -23.36 -7.36
C SER A 388 7.27 -22.38 -7.67
N THR A 389 8.22 -22.28 -6.72
CA THR A 389 9.43 -21.47 -6.87
C THR A 389 10.62 -22.31 -6.47
N ALA A 390 11.62 -22.43 -7.36
CA ALA A 390 12.84 -23.20 -7.10
C ALA A 390 13.90 -22.32 -6.40
N LEU A 391 14.42 -22.82 -5.28
CA LEU A 391 15.51 -22.21 -4.50
C LEU A 391 16.82 -22.95 -4.78
N THR A 392 17.95 -22.25 -4.64
CA THR A 392 19.29 -22.77 -4.93
C THR A 392 19.88 -23.70 -3.86
N ASN A 393 19.14 -24.00 -2.79
CA ASN A 393 19.60 -24.77 -1.64
C ASN A 393 18.45 -25.53 -0.97
N GLY A 394 18.77 -26.50 -0.10
CA GLY A 394 17.82 -27.18 0.74
C GLY A 394 17.21 -26.23 1.78
N PHE A 395 16.01 -26.55 2.30
CA PHE A 395 15.32 -25.80 3.35
C PHE A 395 15.46 -26.49 4.71
N GLY A 396 15.48 -25.70 5.77
CA GLY A 396 15.52 -26.22 7.14
C GLY A 396 16.79 -27.03 7.42
N GLU A 397 16.63 -28.25 7.87
CA GLU A 397 17.74 -29.17 8.17
C GLU A 397 18.58 -29.57 6.94
N PHE A 398 18.02 -29.42 5.75
CA PHE A 398 18.71 -29.73 4.49
C PHE A 398 19.54 -28.56 3.95
N TYR A 399 19.56 -27.42 4.64
CA TYR A 399 20.27 -26.22 4.17
C TYR A 399 21.76 -26.43 3.93
N SER A 400 22.41 -27.20 4.78
CA SER A 400 23.85 -27.45 4.69
C SER A 400 24.28 -28.47 3.60
N ARG A 401 23.31 -29.15 2.94
CA ARG A 401 23.62 -30.10 1.86
C ARG A 401 24.12 -29.35 0.62
N THR A 402 25.14 -29.90 -0.01
CA THR A 402 25.76 -29.30 -1.19
C THR A 402 25.10 -29.71 -2.51
N ASN A 403 24.20 -30.70 -2.48
CA ASN A 403 23.49 -31.23 -3.64
C ASN A 403 21.97 -31.16 -3.49
N ALA A 404 21.47 -30.23 -2.66
CA ALA A 404 20.04 -30.05 -2.41
C ALA A 404 19.50 -28.76 -3.01
N PHE A 405 18.23 -28.78 -3.39
CA PHE A 405 17.41 -27.64 -3.78
C PHE A 405 16.03 -27.78 -3.16
N THR A 406 15.25 -26.69 -3.14
CA THR A 406 13.91 -26.70 -2.58
C THR A 406 12.91 -26.13 -3.60
N LEU A 407 11.73 -26.72 -3.66
CA LEU A 407 10.56 -26.14 -4.27
C LEU A 407 9.63 -25.61 -3.17
N SER A 408 9.40 -24.30 -3.15
CA SER A 408 8.28 -23.74 -2.40
C SER A 408 7.00 -24.00 -3.21
N LEU A 409 6.09 -24.77 -2.68
CA LEU A 409 4.83 -25.14 -3.32
C LEU A 409 3.69 -24.33 -2.70
N TYR A 410 2.93 -23.61 -3.52
CA TYR A 410 1.88 -22.70 -3.08
C TYR A 410 0.50 -23.10 -3.58
N VAL A 411 -0.51 -22.92 -2.73
CA VAL A 411 -1.90 -22.70 -3.13
C VAL A 411 -2.16 -21.20 -3.03
N ASN A 412 -2.28 -20.53 -4.18
CA ASN A 412 -2.37 -19.07 -4.23
C ASN A 412 -3.75 -18.53 -3.83
N ASN A 413 -4.82 -19.28 -4.12
CA ASN A 413 -6.21 -18.90 -3.87
C ASN A 413 -6.90 -19.86 -2.87
N PRO A 414 -6.41 -20.00 -1.63
CA PRO A 414 -7.01 -20.89 -0.65
C PRO A 414 -8.46 -20.50 -0.35
N GLU A 415 -9.26 -21.43 0.16
CA GLU A 415 -10.65 -21.21 0.59
C GLU A 415 -10.69 -20.72 2.05
N GLY A 416 -9.72 -21.15 2.87
CA GLY A 416 -9.61 -20.80 4.28
C GLY A 416 -9.50 -19.29 4.50
N ARG A 417 -10.19 -18.80 5.54
CA ARG A 417 -10.20 -17.37 5.89
C ARG A 417 -10.13 -17.22 7.41
N ALA A 418 -9.34 -16.21 7.83
CA ALA A 418 -9.31 -15.77 9.22
C ALA A 418 -9.92 -14.38 9.37
N ALA A 419 -10.09 -13.96 10.60
CA ALA A 419 -10.38 -12.57 10.96
C ALA A 419 -9.31 -12.07 11.93
N SER A 420 -8.69 -10.96 11.60
CA SER A 420 -7.85 -10.23 12.54
C SER A 420 -8.68 -9.35 13.47
N GLY A 421 -8.24 -9.20 14.72
CA GLY A 421 -8.98 -8.45 15.72
C GLY A 421 -8.21 -8.29 17.02
N PHE A 422 -8.79 -7.54 17.96
CA PHE A 422 -8.29 -7.44 19.31
C PHE A 422 -8.87 -8.56 20.19
N ASP A 423 -8.02 -9.18 20.98
CA ASP A 423 -8.45 -10.14 22.01
C ASP A 423 -9.02 -9.43 23.24
N GLY A 424 -9.54 -10.22 24.22
CA GLY A 424 -10.09 -9.71 25.47
C GLY A 424 -9.13 -8.84 26.30
N ASN A 425 -7.83 -8.95 26.07
CA ASN A 425 -6.80 -8.15 26.76
C ASN A 425 -6.44 -6.86 25.97
N GLY A 426 -6.94 -6.71 24.74
CA GLY A 426 -6.60 -5.57 23.87
C GLY A 426 -5.34 -5.79 23.05
N ASN A 427 -4.85 -7.04 22.93
CA ASN A 427 -3.74 -7.38 22.05
C ASN A 427 -4.24 -7.61 20.63
N TRP A 428 -3.51 -7.13 19.64
CA TRP A 428 -3.83 -7.36 18.25
C TRP A 428 -3.42 -8.75 17.78
N LYS A 429 -4.37 -9.48 17.23
CA LYS A 429 -4.21 -10.85 16.70
C LYS A 429 -4.42 -10.86 15.19
N ALA A 430 -3.54 -11.56 14.47
CA ALA A 430 -3.74 -11.84 13.05
C ALA A 430 -4.87 -12.86 12.86
N PHE A 431 -4.92 -13.89 13.69
CA PHE A 431 -5.85 -15.01 13.60
C PHE A 431 -6.77 -15.06 14.81
N ASN A 432 -7.49 -13.95 15.05
CA ASN A 432 -8.41 -13.84 16.20
C ASN A 432 -9.60 -14.81 16.07
N GLU A 433 -10.05 -15.09 14.86
CA GLU A 433 -11.11 -16.04 14.51
C GLU A 433 -10.76 -16.73 13.18
N GLY A 434 -11.13 -18.02 13.02
CA GLY A 434 -10.95 -18.78 11.79
C GLY A 434 -9.50 -19.19 11.53
N ASP A 435 -9.27 -19.78 10.35
CA ASP A 435 -7.97 -20.28 9.95
C ASP A 435 -7.68 -19.91 8.48
N ALA A 436 -6.54 -19.27 8.26
CA ALA A 436 -6.04 -18.90 6.94
C ALA A 436 -5.19 -20.01 6.30
N TYR A 437 -4.73 -20.99 7.09
CA TYR A 437 -3.83 -22.05 6.64
C TYR A 437 -4.54 -23.39 6.62
N PHE A 438 -4.79 -23.90 5.39
CA PHE A 438 -5.56 -25.14 5.20
C PHE A 438 -6.85 -25.19 6.03
N GLY A 439 -7.48 -24.04 6.23
CA GLY A 439 -8.70 -23.88 7.04
C GLY A 439 -9.90 -24.67 6.51
N THR A 440 -9.75 -25.36 5.37
CA THR A 440 -10.70 -26.36 4.87
C THR A 440 -9.99 -27.64 4.46
N SER A 441 -10.69 -28.78 4.58
CA SER A 441 -10.17 -30.07 4.08
C SER A 441 -9.89 -30.07 2.59
N ARG A 442 -10.54 -29.17 1.84
CA ARG A 442 -10.34 -29.00 0.40
C ARG A 442 -9.01 -28.31 0.09
N ASP A 443 -8.64 -27.28 0.86
CA ASP A 443 -7.32 -26.63 0.75
C ASP A 443 -6.18 -27.61 1.04
N LEU A 444 -6.33 -28.42 2.09
CA LEU A 444 -5.37 -29.45 2.42
C LEU A 444 -5.25 -30.48 1.29
N ALA A 445 -6.38 -30.99 0.78
CA ALA A 445 -6.40 -31.93 -0.33
C ALA A 445 -5.80 -31.34 -1.64
N ALA A 446 -6.00 -30.03 -1.88
CA ALA A 446 -5.39 -29.33 -3.01
C ALA A 446 -3.86 -29.32 -2.90
N MET A 447 -3.30 -28.94 -1.75
CA MET A 447 -1.86 -28.96 -1.54
C MET A 447 -1.28 -30.38 -1.59
N GLN A 448 -1.96 -31.37 -0.98
CA GLN A 448 -1.52 -32.77 -1.03
C GLN A 448 -1.44 -33.28 -2.47
N SER A 449 -2.46 -33.00 -3.28
CA SER A 449 -2.48 -33.35 -4.71
C SER A 449 -1.34 -32.68 -5.49
N TYR A 450 -1.12 -31.37 -5.28
CA TYR A 450 -0.07 -30.63 -5.97
C TYR A 450 1.33 -31.10 -5.55
N ALA A 451 1.54 -31.31 -4.26
CA ALA A 451 2.80 -31.83 -3.73
C ALA A 451 3.11 -33.23 -4.29
N GLN A 452 2.13 -34.16 -4.31
CA GLN A 452 2.33 -35.51 -4.88
C GLN A 452 2.70 -35.47 -6.34
N ARG A 453 2.03 -34.66 -7.15
CA ARG A 453 2.33 -34.50 -8.59
C ARG A 453 3.74 -33.98 -8.80
N THR A 454 4.15 -32.97 -8.01
CA THR A 454 5.48 -32.37 -8.07
C THR A 454 6.56 -33.34 -7.63
N VAL A 455 6.37 -34.01 -6.49
CA VAL A 455 7.33 -35.03 -5.99
C VAL A 455 7.50 -36.15 -7.00
N SER A 456 6.39 -36.69 -7.54
CA SER A 456 6.44 -37.75 -8.57
C SER A 456 7.21 -37.31 -9.82
N ALA A 457 7.02 -36.08 -10.29
CA ALA A 457 7.72 -35.54 -11.45
C ALA A 457 9.24 -35.40 -11.19
N MET A 458 9.63 -34.90 -10.01
CA MET A 458 11.04 -34.75 -9.63
C MET A 458 11.74 -36.11 -9.49
N VAL A 459 11.11 -37.07 -8.81
CA VAL A 459 11.65 -38.42 -8.60
C VAL A 459 11.81 -39.17 -9.93
N ALA A 460 10.85 -39.02 -10.87
CA ALA A 460 10.95 -39.59 -12.21
C ALA A 460 12.15 -39.06 -13.01
N GLN A 461 12.73 -37.92 -12.65
CA GLN A 461 13.93 -37.35 -13.26
C GLN A 461 15.19 -37.55 -12.40
N GLY A 462 15.15 -38.48 -11.44
CA GLY A 462 16.29 -38.88 -10.65
C GLY A 462 16.56 -38.05 -9.40
N ALA A 463 15.67 -37.15 -9.01
CA ALA A 463 15.77 -36.49 -7.73
C ALA A 463 15.35 -37.42 -6.57
N THR A 464 15.94 -37.23 -5.41
CA THR A 464 15.50 -37.88 -4.16
C THR A 464 14.74 -36.84 -3.34
N PHE A 465 13.50 -37.16 -2.97
CA PHE A 465 12.71 -36.33 -2.04
C PHE A 465 13.27 -36.49 -0.63
N LEU A 466 13.66 -35.38 0.00
CA LEU A 466 14.33 -35.38 1.30
C LEU A 466 13.38 -35.19 2.47
N SER A 467 12.27 -34.46 2.23
CA SER A 467 11.36 -34.04 3.32
C SER A 467 10.49 -35.20 3.86
N ALA A 468 10.28 -36.26 3.05
CA ALA A 468 9.56 -37.48 3.46
C ALA A 468 9.80 -38.64 2.47
N GLY A 469 9.07 -39.77 2.61
CA GLY A 469 8.93 -40.76 1.55
C GLY A 469 8.19 -40.17 0.33
N SER A 470 8.49 -40.69 -0.86
CA SER A 470 7.91 -40.16 -2.12
C SER A 470 6.58 -40.81 -2.51
N ASP A 471 6.09 -41.81 -1.76
CA ASP A 471 4.76 -42.38 -1.97
C ASP A 471 3.64 -41.44 -1.53
N ALA A 472 2.43 -41.67 -2.07
CA ALA A 472 1.31 -40.75 -1.86
C ALA A 472 0.93 -40.54 -0.38
N THR A 473 1.01 -41.59 0.45
CA THR A 473 0.68 -41.50 1.88
C THR A 473 1.71 -40.67 2.64
N SER A 474 2.99 -40.90 2.38
CA SER A 474 4.10 -40.16 3.01
C SER A 474 4.07 -38.69 2.65
N VAL A 475 3.81 -38.33 1.37
CA VAL A 475 3.69 -36.95 0.92
C VAL A 475 2.46 -36.26 1.55
N ALA A 476 1.31 -36.94 1.59
CA ALA A 476 0.09 -36.40 2.20
C ALA A 476 0.28 -36.11 3.69
N ASN A 477 0.91 -37.03 4.44
CA ASN A 477 1.21 -36.84 5.86
C ASN A 477 2.22 -35.73 6.10
N TRP A 478 3.23 -35.61 5.24
CA TRP A 478 4.22 -34.52 5.29
C TRP A 478 3.56 -33.16 5.07
N VAL A 479 2.65 -33.02 4.09
CA VAL A 479 1.91 -31.79 3.86
C VAL A 479 1.11 -31.40 5.10
N ALA A 480 0.34 -32.34 5.67
CA ALA A 480 -0.47 -32.09 6.87
C ALA A 480 0.38 -31.71 8.09
N ALA A 481 1.59 -32.28 8.23
CA ALA A 481 2.50 -31.92 9.33
C ALA A 481 3.19 -30.55 9.14
N ASN A 482 3.13 -29.95 7.95
CA ASN A 482 3.81 -28.71 7.60
C ASN A 482 2.82 -27.60 7.14
N GLU A 483 1.57 -27.65 7.59
CA GLU A 483 0.50 -26.75 7.14
C GLU A 483 0.64 -25.30 7.61
N ASN A 484 1.41 -25.04 8.68
CA ASN A 484 1.41 -23.75 9.38
C ASN A 484 2.53 -22.79 8.95
N PHE A 485 3.10 -22.93 7.75
CA PHE A 485 4.09 -21.98 7.26
C PHE A 485 3.45 -20.68 6.79
N ILE A 486 3.89 -19.55 7.38
CA ILE A 486 3.45 -18.20 7.04
C ILE A 486 4.19 -17.75 5.77
N THR A 487 3.43 -17.49 4.70
CA THR A 487 3.97 -17.01 3.41
C THR A 487 4.21 -15.50 3.39
N HIS A 488 3.51 -14.75 4.26
CA HIS A 488 3.49 -13.28 4.29
C HIS A 488 2.85 -12.63 3.05
N HIS A 489 1.97 -13.34 2.34
CA HIS A 489 1.15 -12.85 1.26
C HIS A 489 -0.26 -12.45 1.72
N PHE A 490 -0.36 -11.94 2.93
CA PHE A 490 -1.63 -11.55 3.55
C PHE A 490 -2.42 -10.56 2.69
N GLY A 491 -3.72 -10.83 2.56
CA GLY A 491 -4.67 -9.96 1.88
C GLY A 491 -6.08 -10.10 2.45
N GLY A 492 -7.02 -9.31 1.91
CA GLY A 492 -8.46 -9.50 2.09
C GLY A 492 -9.10 -8.86 3.31
N SER A 493 -8.34 -8.35 4.26
CA SER A 493 -8.86 -7.85 5.55
C SER A 493 -9.75 -6.60 5.45
N CYS A 494 -9.80 -5.96 4.27
CA CYS A 494 -10.77 -4.91 3.93
C CYS A 494 -10.99 -4.86 2.42
N TYR A 495 -11.43 -5.99 1.83
CA TYR A 495 -11.49 -6.09 0.37
C TYR A 495 -12.55 -5.19 -0.27
N ALA A 496 -12.18 -4.69 -1.46
CA ALA A 496 -13.02 -3.88 -2.32
C ALA A 496 -13.76 -4.75 -3.33
N SER A 497 -15.03 -4.43 -3.63
CA SER A 497 -15.80 -5.12 -4.66
C SER A 497 -16.82 -4.19 -5.31
N SER A 498 -17.03 -4.37 -6.62
CA SER A 498 -18.11 -3.74 -7.38
C SER A 498 -19.47 -4.36 -7.12
N ASN A 499 -19.51 -5.58 -6.57
CA ASN A 499 -20.76 -6.27 -6.28
C ASN A 499 -21.40 -5.71 -5.01
N THR A 500 -22.41 -4.86 -5.17
CA THR A 500 -23.14 -4.26 -4.06
C THR A 500 -23.96 -5.26 -3.24
N ALA A 501 -24.26 -6.44 -3.79
CA ALA A 501 -24.93 -7.53 -3.09
C ALA A 501 -23.97 -8.37 -2.23
N ASP A 502 -22.65 -8.22 -2.40
CA ASP A 502 -21.68 -8.89 -1.53
C ASP A 502 -21.61 -8.17 -0.19
N THR A 503 -22.33 -8.69 0.79
CA THR A 503 -22.41 -8.15 2.16
C THR A 503 -21.10 -8.29 2.94
N ARG A 504 -20.11 -9.02 2.42
CA ARG A 504 -18.81 -9.24 3.06
C ARG A 504 -17.73 -8.24 2.62
N ARG A 505 -18.01 -7.38 1.62
CA ARG A 505 -17.07 -6.34 1.21
C ARG A 505 -16.88 -5.28 2.30
N CYS A 506 -15.64 -4.88 2.53
CA CYS A 506 -15.28 -3.82 3.50
C CYS A 506 -15.12 -2.46 2.82
N ALA A 507 -14.68 -2.45 1.57
CA ALA A 507 -14.56 -1.26 0.75
C ALA A 507 -15.46 -1.33 -0.50
N ASP A 508 -15.87 -0.17 -0.98
CA ASP A 508 -16.80 -0.02 -2.09
C ASP A 508 -16.08 -0.08 -3.47
N GLU A 509 -16.84 0.16 -4.53
CA GLU A 509 -16.37 0.20 -5.92
C GLU A 509 -15.36 1.32 -6.22
N LYS A 510 -15.12 2.22 -5.28
CA LYS A 510 -14.11 3.29 -5.34
C LYS A 510 -12.93 3.06 -4.42
N MET A 511 -12.72 1.83 -3.94
CA MET A 511 -11.69 1.51 -2.94
C MET A 511 -11.89 2.22 -1.59
N ARG A 512 -13.05 2.80 -1.35
CA ARG A 512 -13.34 3.61 -0.18
C ARG A 512 -13.93 2.71 0.90
N VAL A 513 -13.43 2.85 2.13
CA VAL A 513 -13.96 2.13 3.30
C VAL A 513 -15.44 2.44 3.47
N ILE A 514 -16.31 1.42 3.47
CA ILE A 514 -17.76 1.58 3.58
C ILE A 514 -18.10 2.28 4.91
N GLY A 515 -18.94 3.33 4.81
CA GLY A 515 -19.28 4.22 5.90
C GLY A 515 -18.36 5.42 6.05
N MET A 516 -17.26 5.49 5.29
CA MET A 516 -16.38 6.66 5.23
C MET A 516 -16.54 7.40 3.89
N THR A 517 -16.24 8.70 3.88
CA THR A 517 -16.35 9.52 2.67
C THR A 517 -15.02 9.74 1.95
N ASN A 518 -13.90 9.75 2.69
CA ASN A 518 -12.57 10.13 2.20
C ASN A 518 -11.44 9.25 2.76
N VAL A 519 -11.73 8.00 3.09
CA VAL A 519 -10.73 7.00 3.49
C VAL A 519 -10.70 5.88 2.48
N PHE A 520 -9.54 5.65 1.85
CA PHE A 520 -9.35 4.68 0.77
C PHE A 520 -8.36 3.60 1.17
N VAL A 521 -8.55 2.36 0.67
CA VAL A 521 -7.64 1.24 0.91
C VAL A 521 -6.64 1.18 -0.23
N ALA A 522 -5.35 1.23 0.09
CA ALA A 522 -4.24 1.32 -0.86
C ALA A 522 -3.18 0.22 -0.66
N ASP A 523 -3.57 -0.92 -0.10
CA ASP A 523 -2.69 -2.05 0.17
C ASP A 523 -3.39 -3.41 -0.06
N ALA A 524 -2.73 -4.49 0.30
CA ALA A 524 -3.24 -5.86 0.13
C ALA A 524 -4.57 -6.14 0.86
N SER A 525 -4.98 -5.30 1.83
CA SER A 525 -6.30 -5.43 2.46
C SER A 525 -7.43 -5.41 1.44
N ALA A 526 -7.26 -4.68 0.32
CA ALA A 526 -8.25 -4.54 -0.74
C ALA A 526 -8.46 -5.79 -1.59
N MET A 527 -7.54 -6.76 -1.58
CA MET A 527 -7.66 -8.01 -2.34
C MET A 527 -8.77 -8.88 -1.77
N ARG A 528 -9.58 -9.49 -2.64
CA ARG A 528 -10.63 -10.41 -2.20
C ARG A 528 -10.10 -11.82 -1.97
N ASP A 529 -9.15 -12.24 -2.78
CA ASP A 529 -8.52 -13.56 -2.77
C ASP A 529 -7.06 -13.45 -3.21
N GLY A 530 -6.28 -14.50 -3.03
CA GLY A 530 -4.93 -14.60 -3.53
C GLY A 530 -4.88 -14.89 -5.03
N THR A 531 -3.72 -14.64 -5.60
CA THR A 531 -3.32 -15.02 -6.96
C THR A 531 -1.81 -15.29 -6.94
N VAL A 532 -1.08 -15.07 -8.03
CA VAL A 532 0.41 -15.05 -8.03
C VAL A 532 0.93 -14.21 -6.86
N ASN A 533 2.21 -14.30 -6.52
CA ASN A 533 2.79 -13.43 -5.48
C ASN A 533 2.28 -11.99 -5.62
N PRO A 534 1.70 -11.39 -4.57
CA PRO A 534 0.80 -10.23 -4.70
C PRO A 534 1.50 -8.90 -4.97
N TYR A 535 2.83 -8.84 -4.93
CA TYR A 535 3.62 -7.61 -4.93
C TYR A 535 3.26 -6.65 -6.07
N GLY A 536 3.25 -7.15 -7.33
CA GLY A 536 2.90 -6.32 -8.49
C GLY A 536 1.46 -5.82 -8.43
N PHE A 537 0.53 -6.66 -7.96
CA PHE A 537 -0.88 -6.27 -7.81
C PHE A 537 -1.09 -5.25 -6.68
N ILE A 538 -0.32 -5.34 -5.58
CA ILE A 538 -0.38 -4.32 -4.50
C ILE A 538 0.07 -2.95 -5.01
N MET A 539 1.08 -2.89 -5.87
CA MET A 539 1.49 -1.63 -6.52
C MET A 539 0.36 -1.06 -7.39
N TYR A 540 -0.34 -1.91 -8.12
CA TYR A 540 -1.52 -1.53 -8.90
C TYR A 540 -2.67 -1.05 -7.99
N ILE A 541 -2.95 -1.72 -6.87
CA ILE A 541 -3.95 -1.28 -5.87
C ILE A 541 -3.64 0.14 -5.41
N GLY A 542 -2.37 0.44 -5.08
CA GLY A 542 -1.96 1.79 -4.69
C GLY A 542 -2.26 2.83 -5.77
N ARG A 543 -2.03 2.48 -7.04
CA ARG A 543 -2.33 3.36 -8.18
C ARG A 543 -3.83 3.60 -8.35
N GLU A 544 -4.67 2.58 -8.19
CA GLU A 544 -6.14 2.72 -8.25
C GLU A 544 -6.68 3.56 -7.09
N ALA A 545 -6.24 3.28 -5.87
CA ALA A 545 -6.63 4.07 -4.70
C ALA A 545 -6.26 5.55 -4.86
N ALA A 546 -5.09 5.84 -5.46
CA ALA A 546 -4.67 7.19 -5.74
C ALA A 546 -5.55 7.89 -6.78
N ASP A 547 -6.02 7.19 -7.83
CA ASP A 547 -6.96 7.76 -8.81
C ASP A 547 -8.30 8.13 -8.15
N GLN A 548 -8.80 7.27 -7.25
CA GLN A 548 -10.04 7.54 -6.51
C GLN A 548 -9.86 8.70 -5.53
N ALA A 549 -8.72 8.75 -4.82
CA ALA A 549 -8.38 9.86 -3.93
C ALA A 549 -8.22 11.18 -4.71
N LYS A 550 -7.54 11.16 -5.87
CA LYS A 550 -7.39 12.33 -6.75
C LYS A 550 -8.74 12.83 -7.23
N SER A 551 -9.63 11.93 -7.62
CA SER A 551 -11.00 12.27 -8.02
C SER A 551 -11.79 12.91 -6.87
N TYR A 552 -11.64 12.40 -5.65
CA TYR A 552 -12.26 12.98 -4.46
C TYR A 552 -11.68 14.38 -4.18
N ILE A 553 -10.35 14.54 -4.19
CA ILE A 553 -9.67 15.83 -3.97
C ILE A 553 -10.17 16.86 -5.00
N ALA A 554 -10.23 16.49 -6.28
CA ALA A 554 -10.68 17.36 -7.36
C ALA A 554 -12.16 17.76 -7.19
N ALA A 555 -13.03 16.81 -6.84
CA ALA A 555 -14.46 17.08 -6.62
C ALA A 555 -14.71 17.98 -5.39
N ASN A 556 -13.79 18.02 -4.43
CA ASN A 556 -13.86 18.81 -3.23
C ASN A 556 -12.90 20.02 -3.23
N THR A 557 -12.26 20.32 -4.37
CA THR A 557 -11.37 21.47 -4.54
C THR A 557 -12.13 22.81 -4.42
N GLY A 558 -13.44 22.78 -4.32
CA GLY A 558 -14.28 23.94 -4.03
C GLY A 558 -14.33 24.38 -2.55
N GLY A 559 -13.38 23.97 -1.71
CA GLY A 559 -13.35 24.26 -0.27
C GLY A 559 -12.42 25.37 0.18
N SER A 560 -11.87 26.19 -0.73
CA SER A 560 -11.67 27.62 -0.50
C SER A 560 -12.84 28.32 -1.20
N SER A 561 -14.05 27.99 -0.77
CA SER A 561 -15.21 28.75 -1.17
C SER A 561 -15.06 30.14 -0.57
N GLY A 562 -14.75 31.11 -1.35
CA GLY A 562 -15.40 32.38 -1.15
C GLY A 562 -16.88 31.97 -1.02
N ALA A 563 -17.43 32.03 0.19
CA ALA A 563 -18.85 31.73 0.39
C ALA A 563 -19.61 32.65 -0.55
N CYS A 564 -20.46 32.10 -1.42
CA CYS A 564 -21.35 32.96 -2.16
C CYS A 564 -22.54 33.31 -1.29
N THR A 565 -23.16 34.46 -1.54
CA THR A 565 -24.47 34.76 -0.99
C THR A 565 -25.49 33.67 -1.35
N SER A 566 -26.62 33.63 -0.69
CA SER A 566 -27.73 32.75 -1.10
C SER A 566 -28.05 32.97 -2.59
N LEU A 567 -28.36 31.87 -3.30
CA LEU A 567 -28.71 31.92 -4.73
C LEU A 567 -30.01 32.77 -4.93
N GLU A 568 -29.90 33.80 -5.77
CA GLU A 568 -31.03 34.64 -6.18
C GLU A 568 -31.62 34.03 -7.49
N ASN A 569 -32.81 33.41 -7.35
CA ASN A 569 -33.50 32.79 -8.48
C ASN A 569 -34.21 33.83 -9.35
N ASN A 570 -34.24 33.59 -10.68
CA ASN A 570 -34.82 34.46 -11.70
C ASN A 570 -34.21 35.89 -11.73
N VAL A 571 -32.94 35.98 -11.35
CA VAL A 571 -32.14 37.22 -11.38
C VAL A 571 -30.91 37.01 -12.26
N ASP A 572 -30.68 37.96 -13.15
CA ASP A 572 -29.44 38.11 -13.91
C ASP A 572 -28.68 39.36 -13.47
N TYR A 573 -27.40 39.25 -13.16
CA TYR A 573 -26.52 40.38 -12.93
C TYR A 573 -25.97 40.81 -14.30
N SER A 574 -26.57 41.78 -14.93
CA SER A 574 -26.19 42.17 -16.31
C SER A 574 -24.88 42.96 -16.34
N GLY A 575 -24.04 42.65 -17.33
CA GLY A 575 -22.76 43.33 -17.57
C GLY A 575 -21.59 42.77 -16.74
N SER A 576 -20.42 43.35 -16.91
CA SER A 576 -19.20 43.05 -16.14
C SER A 576 -18.70 41.60 -16.26
N ASP A 577 -18.97 40.88 -17.36
CA ASP A 577 -18.50 39.54 -17.61
C ASP A 577 -16.99 39.50 -17.74
N VAL A 578 -16.33 38.65 -16.92
CA VAL A 578 -14.88 38.38 -16.97
C VAL A 578 -14.58 37.06 -17.68
N ALA A 579 -15.50 36.09 -17.60
CA ALA A 579 -15.40 34.81 -18.28
C ALA A 579 -16.75 34.09 -18.32
N ASN A 580 -16.85 33.03 -19.14
CA ASN A 580 -17.93 32.05 -19.03
C ASN A 580 -17.35 30.63 -18.93
N LYS A 581 -18.01 29.75 -18.19
CA LYS A 581 -17.60 28.34 -18.00
C LYS A 581 -18.82 27.43 -17.94
N PRO A 582 -18.74 26.22 -18.49
CA PRO A 582 -19.84 25.26 -18.43
C PRO A 582 -20.05 24.78 -16.98
N SER A 583 -21.31 24.63 -16.57
CA SER A 583 -21.70 24.02 -15.31
C SER A 583 -23.15 23.52 -15.42
N ALA A 584 -23.36 22.25 -15.12
CA ALA A 584 -24.70 21.63 -15.19
C ALA A 584 -25.70 22.24 -14.20
N ALA A 585 -25.26 22.97 -13.15
CA ALA A 585 -26.10 23.62 -12.15
C ALA A 585 -25.49 24.91 -11.62
N ALA A 586 -26.32 25.83 -11.16
CA ALA A 586 -25.91 27.10 -10.55
C ALA A 586 -24.99 26.92 -9.33
N SER A 587 -25.17 25.84 -8.58
CA SER A 587 -24.35 25.51 -7.41
C SER A 587 -22.86 25.33 -7.71
N GLY A 588 -22.49 24.98 -8.98
CA GLY A 588 -21.09 24.88 -9.41
C GLY A 588 -20.43 26.23 -9.73
N CYS A 589 -21.19 27.29 -9.94
CA CYS A 589 -20.67 28.56 -10.38
C CYS A 589 -19.86 29.32 -9.33
N CYS A 590 -20.17 29.13 -8.05
CA CYS A 590 -19.44 29.76 -6.95
C CYS A 590 -17.96 29.36 -6.95
N ALA A 591 -17.70 28.06 -7.08
CA ALA A 591 -16.33 27.53 -7.19
C ALA A 591 -15.61 28.01 -8.47
N LEU A 592 -16.33 28.11 -9.58
CA LEU A 592 -15.75 28.62 -10.83
C LEU A 592 -15.40 30.11 -10.72
N CYS A 593 -16.21 30.89 -10.00
CA CYS A 593 -15.96 32.30 -9.75
C CYS A 593 -14.76 32.50 -8.82
N SER A 594 -14.68 31.81 -7.70
CA SER A 594 -13.55 31.92 -6.75
C SER A 594 -12.20 31.53 -7.37
N ASN A 595 -12.21 30.65 -8.37
CA ASN A 595 -11.02 30.23 -9.10
C ASN A 595 -10.73 31.04 -10.39
N THR A 596 -11.42 32.17 -10.59
CA THR A 596 -11.22 33.05 -11.73
C THR A 596 -10.81 34.44 -11.25
N SER A 597 -9.61 34.86 -11.63
CA SER A 597 -9.08 36.19 -11.27
C SER A 597 -10.04 37.31 -11.69
N GLY A 598 -10.34 38.22 -10.77
CA GLY A 598 -11.27 39.31 -11.00
C GLY A 598 -12.76 38.96 -10.98
N CYS A 599 -13.13 37.72 -10.63
CA CYS A 599 -14.53 37.34 -10.46
C CYS A 599 -15.01 37.67 -9.04
N GLY A 600 -16.11 38.43 -8.94
CA GLY A 600 -16.79 38.77 -7.68
C GLY A 600 -18.26 38.35 -7.63
N ALA A 601 -18.83 37.91 -8.75
CA ALA A 601 -20.21 37.45 -8.83
C ALA A 601 -20.42 36.51 -10.02
N PHE A 602 -21.57 35.84 -10.08
CA PHE A 602 -21.94 35.06 -11.27
C PHE A 602 -23.44 35.10 -11.54
N THR A 603 -23.78 34.81 -12.80
CA THR A 603 -25.13 34.40 -13.22
C THR A 603 -25.01 33.04 -13.90
N TRP A 604 -25.84 32.08 -13.51
CA TRP A 604 -25.99 30.79 -14.22
C TRP A 604 -27.25 30.84 -15.08
N THR A 605 -27.17 30.28 -16.26
CA THR A 605 -28.32 30.05 -17.15
C THR A 605 -28.23 28.67 -17.79
N ASN A 606 -29.35 28.13 -18.26
CA ASN A 606 -29.38 26.85 -18.96
C ASN A 606 -28.90 26.94 -20.44
N TYR A 607 -28.10 27.94 -20.76
CA TYR A 607 -27.50 28.08 -22.09
C TYR A 607 -26.51 26.93 -22.33
N ASN A 608 -26.62 26.25 -23.48
CA ASN A 608 -25.79 25.10 -23.89
C ASN A 608 -25.70 23.99 -22.82
N GLY A 609 -26.80 23.67 -22.12
CA GLY A 609 -26.82 22.64 -21.07
C GLY A 609 -26.32 23.13 -19.72
N GLY A 610 -26.11 24.42 -19.56
CA GLY A 610 -25.74 25.09 -18.31
C GLY A 610 -24.42 25.86 -18.42
N THR A 611 -24.48 27.18 -18.22
CA THR A 611 -23.31 28.07 -18.30
C THR A 611 -23.31 29.04 -17.11
N CYS A 612 -22.15 29.15 -16.46
CA CYS A 612 -21.83 30.19 -15.48
C CYS A 612 -21.21 31.39 -16.19
N TRP A 613 -21.89 32.51 -16.16
CA TRP A 613 -21.40 33.82 -16.61
C TRP A 613 -20.71 34.47 -15.42
N LEU A 614 -19.38 34.46 -15.40
CA LEU A 614 -18.56 34.96 -14.30
C LEU A 614 -18.34 36.45 -14.47
N LYS A 615 -18.53 37.24 -13.42
CA LYS A 615 -18.61 38.69 -13.44
C LYS A 615 -17.66 39.30 -12.41
N SER A 616 -17.14 40.50 -12.66
CA SER A 616 -16.27 41.19 -11.72
C SER A 616 -16.99 41.62 -10.43
N GLY A 617 -18.32 41.72 -10.46
CA GLY A 617 -19.15 42.06 -9.29
C GLY A 617 -20.63 41.97 -9.59
N LYS A 618 -21.46 42.31 -8.58
CA LYS A 618 -22.92 42.40 -8.70
C LYS A 618 -23.30 43.61 -9.56
N GLY A 619 -23.42 43.39 -10.87
CA GLY A 619 -23.87 44.40 -11.80
C GLY A 619 -25.33 44.80 -11.61
N THR A 620 -25.94 45.45 -12.63
CA THR A 620 -27.37 45.82 -12.56
C THR A 620 -28.21 44.53 -12.53
N MET A 621 -29.10 44.45 -11.54
CA MET A 621 -30.03 43.31 -11.40
C MET A 621 -31.17 43.42 -12.40
N GLN A 622 -31.42 42.37 -13.16
CA GLN A 622 -32.52 42.22 -14.07
C GLN A 622 -33.32 40.96 -13.81
N SER A 623 -34.64 41.05 -13.92
CA SER A 623 -35.47 39.85 -13.84
C SER A 623 -35.31 39.01 -15.10
N LYS A 624 -34.92 37.74 -14.95
CA LYS A 624 -34.71 36.79 -16.05
C LYS A 624 -35.10 35.39 -15.62
N SER A 625 -36.21 34.90 -16.15
CA SER A 625 -36.69 33.57 -15.81
C SER A 625 -35.63 32.48 -16.05
N GLY A 626 -35.45 31.63 -15.05
CA GLY A 626 -34.48 30.53 -15.10
C GLY A 626 -33.01 30.91 -14.90
N ALA A 627 -32.68 32.20 -14.75
CA ALA A 627 -31.35 32.61 -14.33
C ALA A 627 -31.19 32.49 -12.81
N VAL A 628 -29.97 32.17 -12.36
CA VAL A 628 -29.63 32.06 -10.92
C VAL A 628 -28.32 32.80 -10.68
N SER A 629 -28.32 33.78 -9.79
CA SER A 629 -27.16 34.62 -9.51
C SER A 629 -26.74 34.58 -8.04
N ALA A 630 -25.47 34.85 -7.77
CA ALA A 630 -24.93 35.08 -6.44
C ALA A 630 -23.64 35.91 -6.49
N VAL A 631 -23.30 36.53 -5.36
CA VAL A 631 -22.07 37.31 -5.17
C VAL A 631 -21.08 36.48 -4.37
N LEU A 632 -19.81 36.54 -4.76
CA LEU A 632 -18.71 35.94 -3.99
C LEU A 632 -18.52 36.77 -2.70
N GLN A 633 -18.64 36.13 -1.55
CA GLN A 633 -18.33 36.79 -0.27
C GLN A 633 -16.82 36.78 -0.09
N THR A 634 -16.17 37.94 -0.19
CA THR A 634 -14.80 38.10 0.25
C THR A 634 -14.81 38.08 1.80
N THR A 635 -14.17 37.07 2.40
CA THR A 635 -13.84 37.15 3.82
C THR A 635 -12.87 38.30 4.02
N SER A 636 -13.37 39.45 4.46
CA SER A 636 -12.50 40.52 4.90
C SER A 636 -11.64 40.00 6.04
N ASN A 637 -10.35 40.09 5.89
CA ASN A 637 -9.38 39.89 6.95
C ASN A 637 -9.72 40.87 8.08
N PRO A 638 -9.89 40.47 9.35
CA PRO A 638 -10.21 41.43 10.44
C PRO A 638 -8.97 42.23 10.86
N GLY A 639 -8.29 42.87 9.93
CA GLY A 639 -7.03 43.57 10.11
C GLY A 639 -7.00 45.04 9.70
N CYS A 640 -7.96 45.50 8.90
CA CYS A 640 -8.07 46.92 8.59
C CYS A 640 -9.55 47.27 8.45
N SER A 641 -10.12 47.99 9.39
CA SER A 641 -11.43 48.58 9.29
C SER A 641 -11.34 49.87 8.51
N ASN A 642 -12.10 49.98 7.41
CA ASN A 642 -12.40 51.18 6.63
C ASN A 642 -11.16 51.96 6.13
N ILE A 643 -10.89 51.89 4.82
CA ILE A 643 -10.07 52.89 4.13
C ILE A 643 -10.91 54.17 4.06
N GLU A 644 -10.50 55.18 4.84
CA GLU A 644 -11.04 56.55 4.67
C GLU A 644 -10.20 57.24 3.61
N GLU A 645 -10.79 57.51 2.44
CA GLU A 645 -10.15 58.26 1.40
C GLU A 645 -9.95 59.70 1.84
N ASN A 646 -8.70 60.23 1.71
CA ASN A 646 -8.27 61.59 2.06
C ASN A 646 -8.07 61.87 3.57
N THR A 647 -7.77 60.88 4.42
CA THR A 647 -7.42 61.11 5.82
C THR A 647 -5.96 60.68 6.08
N ASP A 648 -5.13 61.63 6.51
CA ASP A 648 -3.74 61.37 6.94
C ASP A 648 -3.74 61.20 8.49
N TYR A 649 -3.24 60.05 8.96
CA TYR A 649 -3.08 59.78 10.40
C TYR A 649 -1.68 60.24 10.85
N THR A 650 -1.58 61.43 11.45
CA THR A 650 -0.34 61.92 12.03
C THR A 650 -0.01 61.21 13.34
N GLY A 651 0.98 60.34 13.36
CA GLY A 651 1.54 59.72 14.58
C GLY A 651 2.29 58.42 14.29
N ALA A 652 3.50 58.37 14.79
CA ALA A 652 4.44 57.23 14.92
C ALA A 652 4.45 56.18 13.78
N ASP A 653 5.21 56.45 12.74
CA ASP A 653 5.55 55.50 11.68
C ASP A 653 6.45 54.38 12.26
N VAL A 654 5.98 53.14 12.23
CA VAL A 654 6.70 51.93 12.58
C VAL A 654 7.27 51.26 11.32
N GLY A 655 8.24 51.92 10.69
CA GLY A 655 9.15 51.29 9.72
C GLY A 655 8.61 51.10 8.31
N ASN A 656 9.30 51.71 7.35
CA ASN A 656 9.22 51.39 5.91
C ASN A 656 9.81 50.00 5.67
N LYS A 657 9.00 49.05 5.23
CA LYS A 657 9.42 47.90 4.41
C LYS A 657 8.38 47.65 3.34
#